data_58f26574a879a539ad6805cbe1264026
#
_entry.id   58f26574a879a539ad6805cbe1264026
#
_cell.length_a   1.000
_cell.length_b   1.000
_cell.length_c   1.000
_cell.angle_alpha   90.00
_cell.angle_beta   90.00
_cell.angle_gamma   90.00
#
_symmetry.space_group_name_H-M   'P 1'
#
loop_
_entity.id
_entity.type
_entity.pdbx_description
1 polymer ?
#
loop_
_entity_poly.entity_id
_entity_poly.type
_entity_poly.pdbx_seq_one_letter_code
_entity_poly.pdbx_strand_id
1 'polypeptide(L)'
;MFKPCYLFAILFFLLPAVTFAQNDTWVAIQQKIDAKPFAGKNMRLTAAAKTESASTMAMLVVRVDNTDKKMGFFDNMEDRPIRQTAWKTYSIEGKINDNADTIHIGSICVGNGHFYFDDFLLEIETTPGNWSAVPLVNAGFETNTISKGLPEGWQYFMSNSEKFSFSFTTSQTYKGTYSLQVMGKDVEDMEGLNSYLSMQAFVKANYNKSEFQVPMRDGIRIYTIVYTPKDASSANKYPIMLNRTPYSIGPYGKDKFSSFIGPSETMIKEKYIFVHQDVRGRYMSEGVWTNMTPHIEKKKSKKDVDESSDTYDGIEWMLKNIPFHNGRVGQSGISYPGFYTTAGSINAHPALKAVSPQAPIADFFWDDFHHNGVFTQGYFWNFPIFGEPREKPTDQDWYQLFEKPTPDGYDFYRRAGTLKELGEKYYGKNFLWKEVTEHPNYDSFWQSRRIVKHLRNVKPAYLVVGGWFDAEDLYGALITYKEIEKNNPGAYNIITMGPFGHGDWAAETGHHKHHQLYWGDSLATFYQREIEGKFFRHFLKESGDRNTGLPDAYMFNTGKKEYEKFDQWPPTNVVRKKMYLGANESLQFEAPATIDYSSFVSDPSKPVPYTMDIEGSFGITPRNYMSEDQRFAASRPDVLVFETGELTEDITLGGEIKVNLSVSTTGSDADWVVKLIDVYPGNEPNSKYTPKGVTLAGYQHMVRSEIMRSRFRNSFENPEPMTPDKVTAIHFDLQDVLHTFKKGHRIMVQVQSSWFPAFDRNPQKYVPNIYKAEATDFIKATHKVFTNSFIEADVIK
;
A
#
# COMPACT_ATOMS: atom_id res chain seq x y z
N MET A 1 19.92 24.02 3.18
CA MET A 1 19.53 22.88 2.31
C MET A 1 19.41 21.66 3.21
N PHE A 2 18.23 21.34 3.64
CA PHE A 2 17.97 20.22 4.53
C PHE A 2 17.60 19.00 3.70
N LYS A 3 18.33 17.91 3.85
CA LYS A 3 17.99 16.61 3.27
C LYS A 3 17.08 15.89 4.25
N PRO A 4 15.90 15.40 3.83
CA PRO A 4 15.06 14.54 4.66
C PRO A 4 15.65 13.15 4.77
N CYS A 5 15.37 12.51 5.89
CA CYS A 5 16.03 11.32 6.43
C CYS A 5 15.41 9.99 5.99
N TYR A 6 16.26 9.00 5.85
CA TYR A 6 16.02 7.63 5.41
C TYR A 6 15.36 6.66 6.42
N LEU A 7 14.87 7.12 7.56
CA LEU A 7 14.36 6.21 8.62
C LEU A 7 12.96 5.64 8.34
N PHE A 8 12.20 6.24 7.42
CA PHE A 8 10.84 5.78 7.09
C PHE A 8 10.79 4.50 6.25
N ALA A 9 11.86 4.16 5.53
CA ALA A 9 11.85 3.02 4.61
C ALA A 9 11.90 1.66 5.34
N ILE A 10 12.50 1.57 6.52
CA ILE A 10 12.64 0.28 7.25
C ILE A 10 11.42 -0.03 8.10
N LEU A 11 10.73 0.98 8.65
CA LEU A 11 9.47 0.77 9.36
C LEU A 11 8.28 0.44 8.45
N PHE A 12 8.31 0.85 7.17
CA PHE A 12 7.17 0.70 6.25
C PHE A 12 7.05 -0.69 5.62
N PHE A 13 8.12 -1.48 5.55
CA PHE A 13 8.08 -2.81 4.93
C PHE A 13 7.79 -3.96 5.91
N LEU A 14 7.81 -3.71 7.21
CA LEU A 14 7.50 -4.71 8.24
C LEU A 14 6.13 -4.54 8.89
N LEU A 15 5.39 -3.47 8.55
CA LEU A 15 4.04 -3.24 9.06
C LEU A 15 3.03 -3.48 7.94
N PRO A 16 2.00 -4.32 8.14
CA PRO A 16 0.77 -4.14 7.40
C PRO A 16 0.23 -2.75 7.77
N ALA A 17 0.43 -1.79 6.87
CA ALA A 17 -0.22 -0.49 6.76
C ALA A 17 -0.79 0.13 8.06
N VAL A 18 0.03 0.32 9.09
CA VAL A 18 -0.22 1.43 9.99
C VAL A 18 0.30 2.65 9.23
N THR A 19 -0.56 3.31 8.51
CA THR A 19 -0.30 4.64 7.98
C THR A 19 -0.08 5.55 9.18
N PHE A 20 1.18 5.77 9.55
CA PHE A 20 1.57 6.96 10.30
C PHE A 20 1.38 8.16 9.36
N ALA A 21 0.13 8.41 9.00
CA ALA A 21 -0.27 9.66 8.39
C ALA A 21 -0.08 10.73 9.47
N GLN A 22 0.88 11.60 9.21
CA GLN A 22 1.30 12.71 10.05
C GLN A 22 2.03 12.34 11.35
N ASN A 23 3.23 12.87 11.51
CA ASN A 23 4.22 12.73 12.59
C ASN A 23 3.80 13.26 13.97
N ASP A 24 2.53 13.13 14.34
CA ASP A 24 1.98 13.71 15.56
C ASP A 24 1.98 12.76 16.76
N THR A 25 2.30 11.48 16.57
CA THR A 25 2.24 10.46 17.62
C THR A 25 3.54 10.29 18.40
N TRP A 26 4.64 10.80 17.88
CA TRP A 26 5.97 10.67 18.48
C TRP A 26 6.89 11.84 18.16
N VAL A 27 7.93 11.99 18.96
CA VAL A 27 9.04 12.92 18.73
C VAL A 27 10.37 12.23 18.98
N ALA A 28 11.40 12.61 18.21
CA ALA A 28 12.76 12.15 18.45
C ALA A 28 13.74 13.31 18.43
N ILE A 29 14.73 13.24 19.31
CA ILE A 29 15.86 14.17 19.35
C ILE A 29 17.18 13.45 19.26
N GLN A 30 18.19 14.10 18.71
CA GLN A 30 19.51 13.49 18.47
C GLN A 30 20.65 14.46 18.64
N GLN A 31 21.85 13.87 18.79
CA GLN A 31 23.13 14.49 18.44
C GLN A 31 23.78 13.72 17.31
N LYS A 32 24.60 14.42 16.51
CA LYS A 32 25.39 13.85 15.40
C LYS A 32 26.87 13.90 15.76
N ILE A 33 27.52 12.79 15.59
CA ILE A 33 28.94 12.61 15.91
C ILE A 33 29.65 12.15 14.62
N ASP A 34 30.82 12.69 14.30
CA ASP A 34 31.67 12.16 13.22
C ASP A 34 32.10 10.72 13.56
N ALA A 35 31.71 9.78 12.69
CA ALA A 35 31.97 8.35 12.88
C ALA A 35 33.37 7.93 12.40
N LYS A 36 34.02 8.71 11.53
CA LYS A 36 35.27 8.33 10.86
C LYS A 36 36.41 7.95 11.80
N PRO A 37 36.61 8.65 12.95
CA PRO A 37 37.66 8.27 13.90
C PRO A 37 37.41 6.92 14.58
N PHE A 38 36.18 6.42 14.51
CA PHE A 38 35.71 5.23 15.23
C PHE A 38 35.35 4.05 14.31
N ALA A 39 35.62 4.17 13.01
CA ALA A 39 35.32 3.13 12.03
C ALA A 39 35.88 1.76 12.46
N GLY A 40 35.06 0.72 12.32
CA GLY A 40 35.38 -0.66 12.66
C GLY A 40 35.35 -1.02 14.17
N LYS A 41 35.16 -0.03 15.05
CA LYS A 41 35.16 -0.24 16.52
C LYS A 41 33.75 -0.57 17.04
N ASN A 42 33.72 -1.17 18.22
CA ASN A 42 32.46 -1.32 18.97
C ASN A 42 32.11 -0.01 19.67
N MET A 43 30.82 0.26 19.81
CA MET A 43 30.27 1.43 20.51
C MET A 43 29.22 0.98 21.52
N ARG A 44 29.03 1.81 22.54
CA ARG A 44 27.97 1.64 23.54
C ARG A 44 27.38 3.02 23.86
N LEU A 45 26.07 3.17 23.66
CA LEU A 45 25.31 4.31 24.18
C LEU A 45 24.63 3.88 25.48
N THR A 46 24.74 4.68 26.53
CA THR A 46 23.94 4.55 27.76
C THR A 46 23.22 5.85 28.05
N ALA A 47 22.05 5.78 28.70
CA ALA A 47 21.36 6.93 29.27
C ALA A 47 20.44 6.46 30.40
N ALA A 48 20.27 7.30 31.40
CA ALA A 48 19.21 7.10 32.39
C ALA A 48 17.88 7.60 31.83
N ALA A 49 16.82 6.82 32.00
CA ALA A 49 15.50 7.20 31.53
C ALA A 49 14.38 6.61 32.39
N LYS A 50 13.22 7.27 32.38
CA LYS A 50 11.97 6.78 32.94
C LYS A 50 10.77 7.42 32.26
N THR A 51 9.59 6.88 32.47
CA THR A 51 8.31 7.43 32.01
C THR A 51 7.40 7.75 33.18
N GLU A 52 6.38 8.56 32.97
CA GLU A 52 5.41 8.90 34.03
C GLU A 52 4.53 7.69 34.41
N SER A 53 4.19 6.87 33.42
CA SER A 53 3.38 5.67 33.62
C SER A 53 3.79 4.54 32.69
N ALA A 54 3.40 3.30 33.01
CA ALA A 54 3.69 2.14 32.15
C ALA A 54 2.94 2.16 30.81
N SER A 55 1.96 3.06 30.63
CA SER A 55 1.25 3.27 29.35
C SER A 55 2.00 4.21 28.42
N THR A 56 2.95 5.01 28.92
CA THR A 56 3.83 5.84 28.09
C THR A 56 5.07 5.05 27.64
N MET A 57 5.68 5.44 26.54
CA MET A 57 6.80 4.70 25.98
C MET A 57 7.90 5.64 25.52
N ALA A 58 9.12 5.35 25.95
CA ALA A 58 10.31 5.99 25.42
C ALA A 58 11.33 4.94 24.93
N MET A 59 12.30 5.38 24.14
CA MET A 59 13.37 4.53 23.61
C MET A 59 14.64 5.35 23.46
N LEU A 60 15.80 4.73 23.56
CA LEU A 60 17.04 5.27 23.04
C LEU A 60 17.16 4.87 21.57
N VAL A 61 17.96 5.62 20.82
CA VAL A 61 18.25 5.32 19.42
C VAL A 61 19.71 5.54 19.12
N VAL A 62 20.30 4.61 18.36
CA VAL A 62 21.61 4.75 17.71
C VAL A 62 21.47 4.37 16.26
N ARG A 63 22.01 5.23 15.40
CA ARG A 63 22.09 4.99 13.96
C ARG A 63 23.48 5.37 13.46
N VAL A 64 24.06 4.55 12.62
CA VAL A 64 25.33 4.84 11.92
C VAL A 64 25.04 4.93 10.43
N ASP A 65 25.35 6.08 9.84
CA ASP A 65 25.30 6.28 8.39
C ASP A 65 26.69 6.11 7.79
N ASN A 66 26.76 5.41 6.64
CA ASN A 66 27.99 5.16 5.92
C ASN A 66 28.26 6.23 4.86
N THR A 67 29.51 6.31 4.38
CA THR A 67 29.92 7.27 3.31
C THR A 67 29.19 7.05 1.99
N ASP A 68 28.75 5.84 1.71
CA ASP A 68 27.92 5.48 0.55
C ASP A 68 26.42 5.82 0.74
N LYS A 69 26.10 6.53 1.84
CA LYS A 69 24.75 6.94 2.26
C LYS A 69 23.81 5.79 2.64
N LYS A 70 24.33 4.58 2.78
CA LYS A 70 23.59 3.46 3.34
C LYS A 70 23.64 3.50 4.84
N MET A 71 22.58 2.99 5.47
CA MET A 71 22.57 2.77 6.91
C MET A 71 23.47 1.57 7.24
N GLY A 72 24.34 1.78 8.21
CA GLY A 72 25.19 0.74 8.76
C GLY A 72 24.50 0.05 9.95
N PHE A 73 24.83 0.49 11.17
CA PHE A 73 24.18 -0.01 12.39
C PHE A 73 22.92 0.80 12.69
N PHE A 74 21.89 0.11 13.19
CA PHE A 74 20.68 0.73 13.72
C PHE A 74 20.09 -0.08 14.87
N ASP A 75 19.76 0.60 15.96
CA ASP A 75 18.99 0.07 17.08
C ASP A 75 18.19 1.22 17.71
N ASN A 76 16.88 1.07 17.80
CA ASN A 76 15.97 2.04 18.41
C ASN A 76 15.25 1.50 19.65
N MET A 77 15.71 0.39 20.21
CA MET A 77 15.11 -0.27 21.37
C MET A 77 13.63 -0.65 21.22
N GLU A 78 13.14 -0.78 19.99
CA GLU A 78 11.73 -1.12 19.73
C GLU A 78 11.31 -2.45 20.40
N ASP A 79 12.22 -3.40 20.47
CA ASP A 79 11.99 -4.70 21.11
C ASP A 79 12.09 -4.68 22.65
N ARG A 80 12.56 -3.55 23.22
CA ARG A 80 12.77 -3.35 24.66
C ARG A 80 12.51 -1.92 25.13
N PRO A 81 11.31 -1.37 24.87
CA PRO A 81 11.00 0.03 25.15
C PRO A 81 11.02 0.35 26.64
N ILE A 82 11.30 1.61 26.95
CA ILE A 82 11.34 2.16 28.30
C ILE A 82 9.91 2.46 28.74
N ARG A 83 9.42 1.72 29.74
CA ARG A 83 8.10 1.88 30.38
C ARG A 83 8.17 1.93 31.91
N GLN A 84 9.37 2.01 32.47
CA GLN A 84 9.58 2.04 33.91
C GLN A 84 9.32 3.43 34.46
N THR A 85 8.59 3.50 35.57
CA THR A 85 8.32 4.76 36.28
C THR A 85 9.45 5.15 37.25
N ALA A 86 10.34 4.23 37.53
CA ALA A 86 11.58 4.48 38.27
C ALA A 86 12.76 4.67 37.30
N TRP A 87 13.71 5.51 37.67
CA TRP A 87 14.94 5.70 36.95
C TRP A 87 15.71 4.38 36.77
N LYS A 88 16.15 4.13 35.55
CA LYS A 88 17.00 3.01 35.18
C LYS A 88 17.92 3.43 34.04
N THR A 89 19.17 2.93 34.06
CA THR A 89 20.09 3.09 32.91
C THR A 89 19.80 2.02 31.86
N TYR A 90 19.70 2.45 30.62
CA TYR A 90 19.51 1.62 29.43
C TYR A 90 20.72 1.71 28.52
N SER A 91 20.97 0.68 27.73
CA SER A 91 22.11 0.64 26.82
C SER A 91 21.76 0.11 25.44
N ILE A 92 22.45 0.63 24.43
CA ILE A 92 22.54 0.08 23.08
C ILE A 92 24.01 -0.20 22.79
N GLU A 93 24.34 -1.39 22.37
CA GLU A 93 25.69 -1.78 21.96
C GLU A 93 25.68 -2.22 20.49
N GLY A 94 26.74 -1.87 19.75
CA GLY A 94 26.84 -2.21 18.34
C GLY A 94 28.21 -1.96 17.77
N LYS A 95 28.41 -2.35 16.51
CA LYS A 95 29.65 -2.13 15.76
C LYS A 95 29.47 -1.01 14.74
N ILE A 96 30.43 -0.08 14.74
CA ILE A 96 30.53 0.97 13.72
C ILE A 96 31.15 0.37 12.48
N ASN A 97 30.51 0.55 11.32
CA ASN A 97 30.99 0.02 10.03
C ASN A 97 32.35 0.64 9.66
N ASP A 98 33.14 -0.07 8.87
CA ASP A 98 34.47 0.39 8.43
C ASP A 98 34.38 1.65 7.54
N ASN A 99 33.27 1.84 6.84
CA ASN A 99 32.98 3.01 6.00
C ASN A 99 31.99 4.01 6.64
N ALA A 100 31.87 4.02 7.97
CA ALA A 100 30.97 4.92 8.67
C ALA A 100 31.34 6.40 8.47
N ASP A 101 30.31 7.26 8.34
CA ASP A 101 30.43 8.71 8.20
C ASP A 101 29.89 9.44 9.43
N THR A 102 28.70 9.08 9.90
CA THR A 102 28.03 9.78 11.00
C THR A 102 27.38 8.79 11.96
N ILE A 103 27.53 9.00 13.27
CA ILE A 103 26.76 8.34 14.33
C ILE A 103 25.68 9.31 14.80
N HIS A 104 24.46 8.87 14.83
CA HIS A 104 23.31 9.55 15.42
C HIS A 104 22.97 8.84 16.73
N ILE A 105 22.89 9.59 17.81
CA ILE A 105 22.45 9.09 19.11
C ILE A 105 21.29 9.92 19.62
N GLY A 106 20.33 9.33 20.30
CA GLY A 106 19.21 10.12 20.80
C GLY A 106 18.15 9.35 21.55
N SER A 107 16.98 9.97 21.65
CA SER A 107 15.80 9.39 22.26
C SER A 107 14.57 9.62 21.43
N ILE A 108 13.61 8.71 21.59
CA ILE A 108 12.28 8.74 20.98
C ILE A 108 11.26 8.70 22.12
N CYS A 109 10.27 9.61 22.08
CA CYS A 109 9.12 9.66 22.97
C CYS A 109 7.84 9.43 22.18
N VAL A 110 6.95 8.59 22.66
CA VAL A 110 5.73 8.20 21.97
C VAL A 110 4.52 8.37 22.87
N GLY A 111 3.52 9.12 22.39
CA GLY A 111 2.23 9.30 23.01
C GLY A 111 2.15 10.39 24.08
N ASN A 112 1.01 10.39 24.78
CA ASN A 112 0.71 11.36 25.83
C ASN A 112 1.44 11.05 27.13
N GLY A 113 1.86 12.06 27.88
CA GLY A 113 2.48 11.95 29.18
C GLY A 113 3.88 12.52 29.26
N HIS A 114 4.57 12.29 30.38
CA HIS A 114 5.90 12.78 30.63
C HIS A 114 6.97 11.68 30.47
N PHE A 115 8.05 12.06 29.83
CA PHE A 115 9.25 11.24 29.60
C PHE A 115 10.44 11.98 30.18
N TYR A 116 11.34 11.25 30.84
CA TYR A 116 12.50 11.86 31.50
C TYR A 116 13.77 11.16 31.03
N PHE A 117 14.78 11.97 30.71
CA PHE A 117 16.11 11.49 30.30
C PHE A 117 17.22 12.24 31.02
N ASP A 118 18.32 11.54 31.26
CA ASP A 118 19.48 12.09 31.91
C ASP A 118 20.74 11.26 31.60
N ASP A 119 21.91 11.86 31.80
CA ASP A 119 23.24 11.22 31.80
C ASP A 119 23.51 10.34 30.55
N PHE A 120 23.33 10.92 29.35
CA PHE A 120 23.73 10.26 28.11
C PHE A 120 25.24 10.09 28.04
N LEU A 121 25.71 8.91 27.67
CA LEU A 121 27.12 8.58 27.53
C LEU A 121 27.31 7.68 26.30
N LEU A 122 28.08 8.17 25.32
CA LEU A 122 28.58 7.38 24.21
C LEU A 122 30.01 6.94 24.49
N GLU A 123 30.28 5.66 24.39
CA GLU A 123 31.62 5.10 24.59
C GLU A 123 32.04 4.27 23.37
N ILE A 124 33.33 4.29 23.07
CA ILE A 124 33.94 3.52 21.99
C ILE A 124 34.97 2.55 22.62
N GLU A 125 34.93 1.30 22.21
CA GLU A 125 35.90 0.30 22.62
C GLU A 125 37.24 0.54 21.91
N THR A 126 38.23 0.99 22.66
CA THR A 126 39.57 1.31 22.13
C THR A 126 40.45 0.08 22.03
N THR A 127 40.38 -0.82 23.00
CA THR A 127 40.94 -2.18 23.00
C THR A 127 39.95 -3.10 23.70
N PRO A 128 39.96 -4.42 23.49
CA PRO A 128 39.00 -5.33 24.06
C PRO A 128 38.78 -5.12 25.58
N GLY A 129 37.55 -4.74 25.95
CA GLY A 129 37.14 -4.43 27.30
C GLY A 129 37.46 -3.02 27.81
N ASN A 130 38.22 -2.21 27.08
CA ASN A 130 38.53 -0.84 27.49
C ASN A 130 37.72 0.17 26.65
N TRP A 131 36.87 0.92 27.34
CA TRP A 131 35.94 1.88 26.75
C TRP A 131 36.40 3.32 27.02
N SER A 132 36.29 4.18 26.04
CA SER A 132 36.58 5.61 26.14
C SER A 132 35.36 6.43 25.77
N ALA A 133 35.03 7.40 26.62
CA ALA A 133 33.90 8.29 26.39
C ALA A 133 34.13 9.21 25.19
N VAL A 134 33.10 9.43 24.38
CA VAL A 134 33.03 10.42 23.32
C VAL A 134 32.30 11.65 23.89
N PRO A 135 32.87 12.86 23.76
CA PRO A 135 32.22 14.06 24.28
C PRO A 135 30.86 14.31 23.59
N LEU A 136 29.82 14.49 24.40
CA LEU A 136 28.50 14.91 23.97
C LEU A 136 28.19 16.31 24.52
N VAL A 137 27.43 17.10 23.76
CA VAL A 137 27.01 18.43 24.21
C VAL A 137 25.83 18.31 25.16
N ASN A 138 25.92 18.88 26.35
CA ASN A 138 24.83 18.87 27.34
C ASN A 138 24.21 17.48 27.56
N ALA A 139 25.05 16.49 27.74
CA ALA A 139 24.66 15.08 27.86
C ALA A 139 23.84 14.76 29.13
N GLY A 140 24.10 15.48 30.21
CA GLY A 140 23.38 15.42 31.48
C GLY A 140 22.39 16.55 31.69
N PHE A 141 22.10 17.34 30.63
CA PHE A 141 21.13 18.45 30.65
C PHE A 141 21.35 19.55 31.69
N GLU A 142 22.55 19.65 32.25
CA GLU A 142 22.93 20.66 33.27
C GLU A 142 22.96 22.08 32.73
N THR A 143 23.13 22.28 31.41
CA THR A 143 22.90 23.57 30.76
C THR A 143 21.41 23.68 30.46
N ASN A 144 20.66 24.39 31.30
CA ASN A 144 19.20 24.53 31.21
C ASN A 144 18.75 25.55 30.15
N THR A 145 19.40 25.56 29.00
CA THR A 145 19.09 26.45 27.88
C THR A 145 18.27 25.73 26.82
N ILE A 146 17.10 26.29 26.51
CA ILE A 146 16.27 25.87 25.35
C ILE A 146 16.55 26.84 24.21
N SER A 147 16.97 26.33 23.07
CA SER A 147 17.15 27.08 21.83
C SER A 147 16.30 26.44 20.73
N LYS A 148 15.46 27.25 20.07
CA LYS A 148 14.53 26.76 19.03
C LYS A 148 13.64 25.59 19.49
N GLY A 149 13.21 25.61 20.74
CA GLY A 149 12.33 24.58 21.32
C GLY A 149 13.03 23.30 21.76
N LEU A 150 14.37 23.20 21.71
CA LEU A 150 15.16 22.03 22.08
C LEU A 150 16.30 22.38 23.05
N PRO A 151 16.76 21.39 23.86
CA PRO A 151 17.99 21.55 24.67
C PRO A 151 19.18 21.91 23.80
N GLU A 152 20.09 22.72 24.36
CA GLU A 152 21.33 23.11 23.69
C GLU A 152 22.12 21.86 23.24
N GLY A 153 22.60 21.86 22.00
CA GLY A 153 23.34 20.73 21.39
C GLY A 153 22.48 19.63 20.81
N TRP A 154 21.16 19.65 21.03
CA TRP A 154 20.23 18.67 20.51
C TRP A 154 19.44 19.22 19.32
N GLN A 155 19.05 18.33 18.40
CA GLN A 155 18.25 18.67 17.22
C GLN A 155 17.17 17.63 17.00
N TYR A 156 16.10 18.02 16.31
CA TYR A 156 15.08 17.04 15.91
C TYR A 156 15.69 15.96 15.01
N PHE A 157 15.23 14.75 15.24
CA PHE A 157 15.52 13.58 14.41
C PHE A 157 14.22 13.14 13.75
N MET A 158 14.01 13.58 12.51
CA MET A 158 12.90 13.17 11.64
C MET A 158 11.53 13.78 11.92
N SER A 159 11.21 14.18 13.13
CA SER A 159 9.90 14.71 13.50
C SER A 159 10.04 15.93 14.41
N ASN A 160 9.20 16.93 14.20
CA ASN A 160 9.06 18.12 15.03
C ASN A 160 7.59 18.39 15.37
N SER A 161 6.90 17.41 15.90
CA SER A 161 5.49 17.54 16.25
C SER A 161 5.24 18.62 17.29
N GLU A 162 4.32 19.55 17.01
CA GLU A 162 3.88 20.60 17.95
C GLU A 162 3.17 20.02 19.20
N LYS A 163 2.80 18.75 19.19
CA LYS A 163 2.20 18.04 20.33
C LYS A 163 3.20 17.68 21.41
N PHE A 164 4.50 17.86 21.15
CA PHE A 164 5.57 17.59 22.12
C PHE A 164 6.30 18.85 22.51
N SER A 165 6.58 19.01 23.81
CA SER A 165 7.36 20.10 24.37
C SER A 165 8.50 19.59 25.23
N PHE A 166 9.59 20.35 25.26
CA PHE A 166 10.80 20.05 26.00
C PHE A 166 11.03 21.09 27.11
N SER A 167 11.36 20.61 28.29
CA SER A 167 11.67 21.45 29.45
C SER A 167 12.70 20.76 30.33
N PHE A 168 13.23 21.50 31.30
CA PHE A 168 14.11 20.93 32.33
C PHE A 168 13.35 20.85 33.65
N THR A 169 13.64 19.80 34.40
CA THR A 169 13.05 19.59 35.74
C THR A 169 14.14 19.40 36.78
N THR A 170 13.89 19.94 37.96
CA THR A 170 14.73 19.74 39.17
C THR A 170 14.10 18.76 40.15
N SER A 171 12.83 18.42 39.94
CA SER A 171 12.10 17.50 40.82
C SER A 171 12.20 16.04 40.42
N GLN A 172 12.67 15.78 39.20
CA GLN A 172 12.77 14.46 38.60
C GLN A 172 14.15 14.31 37.96
N THR A 173 15.21 14.27 38.76
CA THR A 173 16.60 14.14 38.32
C THR A 173 17.15 12.74 38.60
N TYR A 174 18.04 12.25 37.73
CA TYR A 174 18.81 11.05 37.97
C TYR A 174 20.17 11.42 38.53
N LYS A 175 20.83 12.43 37.93
CA LYS A 175 22.15 12.91 38.34
C LYS A 175 22.20 14.43 38.15
N GLY A 176 22.96 15.15 38.98
CA GLY A 176 23.09 16.61 38.90
C GLY A 176 21.86 17.37 39.38
N THR A 177 21.62 18.52 38.78
CA THR A 177 20.57 19.48 39.15
C THR A 177 19.34 19.38 38.26
N TYR A 178 19.55 19.10 36.98
CA TYR A 178 18.50 19.07 35.97
C TYR A 178 18.43 17.73 35.24
N SER A 179 17.25 17.38 34.75
CA SER A 179 17.08 16.37 33.73
C SER A 179 16.15 16.89 32.63
N LEU A 180 16.20 16.30 31.45
CA LEU A 180 15.28 16.60 30.36
C LEU A 180 13.91 16.01 30.68
N GLN A 181 12.88 16.85 30.61
CA GLN A 181 11.48 16.43 30.58
C GLN A 181 10.91 16.69 29.19
N VAL A 182 10.35 15.66 28.57
CA VAL A 182 9.55 15.75 27.34
C VAL A 182 8.10 15.50 27.72
N MET A 183 7.18 16.35 27.24
CA MET A 183 5.75 16.21 27.46
C MET A 183 5.03 16.06 26.12
N GLY A 184 4.34 14.94 25.92
CA GLY A 184 3.38 14.72 24.84
C GLY A 184 1.96 15.04 25.29
N LYS A 185 1.24 15.84 24.52
CA LYS A 185 -0.14 16.25 24.83
C LYS A 185 -1.00 16.25 23.57
N ASP A 186 -2.24 15.78 23.73
CA ASP A 186 -3.23 15.67 22.63
C ASP A 186 -2.72 14.84 21.44
N VAL A 187 -1.88 13.84 21.74
CA VAL A 187 -1.37 12.87 20.78
C VAL A 187 -2.45 11.85 20.47
N GLU A 188 -2.85 11.78 19.20
CA GLU A 188 -3.86 10.82 18.74
C GLU A 188 -3.21 9.47 18.43
N ASP A 189 -3.98 8.38 18.56
CA ASP A 189 -3.67 7.00 18.18
C ASP A 189 -2.45 6.34 18.87
N MET A 190 -2.58 6.12 20.17
CA MET A 190 -1.70 5.22 20.93
C MET A 190 -2.12 3.73 20.83
N GLU A 191 -3.32 3.46 20.34
CA GLU A 191 -3.91 2.13 20.35
C GLU A 191 -3.15 1.18 19.39
N GLY A 192 -2.82 1.63 18.20
CA GLY A 192 -2.07 0.87 17.21
C GLY A 192 -0.64 0.53 17.65
N LEU A 193 0.08 1.46 18.24
CA LEU A 193 1.46 1.20 18.73
C LEU A 193 1.47 0.29 19.95
N ASN A 194 0.53 0.46 20.87
CA ASN A 194 0.39 -0.43 22.02
C ASN A 194 0.01 -1.85 21.58
N SER A 195 -0.84 -1.97 20.56
CA SER A 195 -1.17 -3.23 19.91
C SER A 195 0.09 -3.88 19.31
N TYR A 196 0.87 -3.13 18.53
CA TYR A 196 2.12 -3.61 17.93
C TYR A 196 3.08 -4.21 18.96
N LEU A 197 3.40 -3.47 20.01
CA LEU A 197 4.34 -3.92 21.05
C LEU A 197 3.78 -5.07 21.89
N SER A 198 2.48 -5.06 22.17
CA SER A 198 1.84 -6.16 22.87
C SER A 198 1.85 -7.44 22.04
N MET A 199 1.68 -7.32 20.71
CA MET A 199 1.76 -8.46 19.79
C MET A 199 3.18 -9.00 19.66
N GLN A 200 4.21 -8.17 19.60
CA GLN A 200 5.60 -8.66 19.59
C GLN A 200 5.91 -9.45 20.87
N ALA A 201 5.51 -8.92 22.02
CA ALA A 201 5.66 -9.65 23.30
C ALA A 201 4.85 -10.95 23.30
N PHE A 202 3.62 -10.94 22.78
CA PHE A 202 2.79 -12.13 22.63
C PHE A 202 3.45 -13.19 21.74
N VAL A 203 3.94 -12.79 20.56
CA VAL A 203 4.61 -13.70 19.62
C VAL A 203 5.85 -14.32 20.30
N LYS A 204 6.71 -13.52 20.88
CA LYS A 204 7.91 -14.00 21.60
C LYS A 204 7.58 -14.95 22.76
N ALA A 205 6.48 -14.70 23.47
CA ALA A 205 6.02 -15.55 24.55
C ALA A 205 5.42 -16.89 24.08
N ASN A 206 4.73 -16.91 22.94
CA ASN A 206 3.91 -18.05 22.51
C ASN A 206 4.48 -18.84 21.33
N TYR A 207 5.50 -18.33 20.62
CA TYR A 207 6.06 -18.97 19.42
C TYR A 207 7.55 -19.21 19.54
N ASN A 208 8.01 -20.29 18.91
CA ASN A 208 9.42 -20.54 18.61
C ASN A 208 9.68 -20.11 17.17
N LYS A 209 10.79 -19.42 16.92
CA LYS A 209 11.24 -19.03 15.59
C LYS A 209 12.35 -19.94 15.10
N SER A 210 12.28 -20.39 13.87
CA SER A 210 13.32 -21.16 13.18
C SER A 210 13.51 -20.65 11.75
N GLU A 211 14.73 -20.74 11.22
CA GLU A 211 15.09 -20.26 9.91
C GLU A 211 15.74 -21.37 9.09
N PHE A 212 15.36 -21.48 7.81
CA PHE A 212 15.77 -22.57 6.94
C PHE A 212 16.12 -22.09 5.53
N GLN A 213 17.00 -22.82 4.88
CA GLN A 213 17.27 -22.76 3.43
C GLN A 213 16.57 -23.94 2.78
N VAL A 214 15.36 -23.73 2.24
CA VAL A 214 14.50 -24.78 1.69
C VAL A 214 14.87 -25.07 0.24
N PRO A 215 15.34 -26.31 -0.09
CA PRO A 215 15.73 -26.63 -1.45
C PRO A 215 14.51 -26.83 -2.36
N MET A 216 14.52 -26.16 -3.52
CA MET A 216 13.55 -26.35 -4.60
C MET A 216 14.02 -27.47 -5.54
N ARG A 217 13.14 -27.94 -6.43
CA ARG A 217 13.41 -29.04 -7.38
C ARG A 217 14.59 -28.83 -8.30
N ASP A 218 14.95 -27.59 -8.59
CA ASP A 218 16.08 -27.20 -9.42
C ASP A 218 17.38 -26.99 -8.63
N GLY A 219 17.33 -27.14 -7.30
CA GLY A 219 18.48 -27.01 -6.40
C GLY A 219 18.68 -25.63 -5.81
N ILE A 220 17.93 -24.60 -6.23
CA ILE A 220 17.93 -23.26 -5.61
C ILE A 220 17.30 -23.35 -4.22
N ARG A 221 17.82 -22.57 -3.27
CA ARG A 221 17.34 -22.55 -1.88
C ARG A 221 16.57 -21.30 -1.60
N ILE A 222 15.35 -21.49 -1.09
CA ILE A 222 14.45 -20.41 -0.66
C ILE A 222 14.55 -20.19 0.84
N TYR A 223 14.85 -18.97 1.25
CA TYR A 223 14.95 -18.62 2.66
C TYR A 223 13.57 -18.59 3.30
N THR A 224 13.44 -19.30 4.41
CA THR A 224 12.15 -19.55 5.04
C THR A 224 12.24 -19.34 6.54
N ILE A 225 11.36 -18.51 7.09
CA ILE A 225 11.17 -18.33 8.54
C ILE A 225 9.90 -19.06 8.97
N VAL A 226 10.00 -19.84 10.04
CA VAL A 226 8.90 -20.62 10.60
C VAL A 226 8.68 -20.21 12.06
N TYR A 227 7.44 -19.83 12.37
CA TYR A 227 6.98 -19.58 13.72
C TYR A 227 6.06 -20.72 14.16
N THR A 228 6.51 -21.55 15.09
CA THR A 228 5.75 -22.70 15.62
C THR A 228 5.23 -22.39 17.00
N PRO A 229 3.93 -22.60 17.31
CA PRO A 229 3.41 -22.45 18.67
C PRO A 229 4.20 -23.28 19.68
N LYS A 230 4.56 -22.71 20.83
CA LYS A 230 5.36 -23.39 21.87
C LYS A 230 4.67 -24.61 22.50
N ASP A 231 3.35 -24.62 22.45
CA ASP A 231 2.51 -25.74 22.93
C ASP A 231 2.20 -26.79 21.86
N ALA A 232 2.79 -26.65 20.66
CA ALA A 232 2.66 -27.65 19.60
C ALA A 232 3.26 -29.01 20.03
N SER A 233 2.52 -30.09 19.83
CA SER A 233 2.89 -31.44 20.22
C SER A 233 2.16 -32.46 19.34
N SER A 234 2.45 -33.77 19.57
CA SER A 234 1.73 -34.85 18.89
C SER A 234 0.21 -34.84 19.19
N ALA A 235 -0.17 -34.32 20.36
CA ALA A 235 -1.57 -34.20 20.79
C ALA A 235 -2.20 -32.87 20.37
N ASN A 236 -1.39 -31.83 20.12
CA ASN A 236 -1.86 -30.49 19.78
C ASN A 236 -1.20 -30.03 18.46
N LYS A 237 -1.84 -30.36 17.36
CA LYS A 237 -1.36 -30.08 16.00
C LYS A 237 -2.00 -28.83 15.42
N TYR A 238 -1.20 -28.05 14.68
CA TYR A 238 -1.64 -26.80 14.08
C TYR A 238 -1.59 -26.84 12.55
N PRO A 239 -2.49 -26.14 11.84
CA PRO A 239 -2.35 -25.93 10.41
C PRO A 239 -1.20 -24.97 10.11
N ILE A 240 -0.69 -25.07 8.88
CA ILE A 240 0.34 -24.17 8.36
C ILE A 240 -0.35 -23.02 7.64
N MET A 241 0.12 -21.79 7.87
CA MET A 241 -0.25 -20.59 7.14
C MET A 241 0.99 -20.04 6.46
N LEU A 242 0.99 -20.07 5.11
CA LEU A 242 2.09 -19.67 4.25
C LEU A 242 1.88 -18.25 3.74
N ASN A 243 2.96 -17.45 3.78
CA ASN A 243 3.08 -16.19 3.07
C ASN A 243 4.38 -16.19 2.26
N ARG A 244 4.32 -15.76 0.99
CA ARG A 244 5.46 -15.58 0.10
C ARG A 244 5.53 -14.13 -0.34
N THR A 245 6.70 -13.51 -0.28
CA THR A 245 6.84 -12.07 -0.49
C THR A 245 8.16 -11.70 -1.16
N PRO A 246 8.18 -10.64 -2.00
CA PRO A 246 9.40 -10.07 -2.53
C PRO A 246 9.98 -8.97 -1.62
N TYR A 247 9.29 -8.62 -0.51
CA TYR A 247 9.54 -7.43 0.31
C TYR A 247 10.38 -7.66 1.55
N SER A 248 10.99 -8.80 1.76
CA SER A 248 11.65 -9.24 3.00
C SER A 248 10.72 -9.92 4.00
N ILE A 249 11.18 -11.04 4.52
CA ILE A 249 10.51 -11.76 5.62
C ILE A 249 11.15 -11.49 6.98
N GLY A 250 12.01 -10.48 7.03
CA GLY A 250 12.70 -10.07 8.26
C GLY A 250 11.74 -9.82 9.43
N PRO A 251 12.29 -9.66 10.66
CA PRO A 251 13.71 -9.57 10.98
C PRO A 251 14.43 -10.93 10.92
N TYR A 252 15.61 -10.95 10.28
CA TYR A 252 16.44 -12.14 10.19
C TYR A 252 17.23 -12.37 11.48
N GLY A 253 17.49 -13.64 11.80
CA GLY A 253 18.12 -14.06 13.04
C GLY A 253 17.14 -14.68 14.03
N LYS A 254 17.50 -15.85 14.56
CA LYS A 254 16.65 -16.71 15.40
C LYS A 254 16.06 -16.04 16.65
N ASP A 255 16.72 -15.02 17.16
CA ASP A 255 16.35 -14.33 18.41
C ASP A 255 15.57 -13.03 18.14
N LYS A 256 15.39 -12.63 16.86
CA LYS A 256 14.62 -11.46 16.45
C LYS A 256 13.23 -11.87 16.00
N PHE A 257 12.20 -11.32 16.62
CA PHE A 257 10.81 -11.68 16.38
C PHE A 257 10.04 -10.52 15.70
N SER A 258 9.22 -10.85 14.69
CA SER A 258 8.22 -9.93 14.18
C SER A 258 7.02 -9.83 15.13
N SER A 259 6.35 -8.70 15.17
CA SER A 259 5.06 -8.54 15.86
C SER A 259 3.90 -9.12 15.03
N PHE A 260 3.98 -9.05 13.71
CA PHE A 260 2.97 -9.60 12.80
C PHE A 260 3.55 -10.81 12.07
N ILE A 261 3.08 -11.99 12.43
CA ILE A 261 3.50 -13.27 11.84
C ILE A 261 2.36 -13.99 11.11
N GLY A 262 1.19 -13.35 11.03
CA GLY A 262 -0.01 -13.91 10.41
C GLY A 262 -0.87 -12.83 9.75
N PRO A 263 -1.93 -13.21 9.04
CA PRO A 263 -2.81 -12.26 8.35
C PRO A 263 -3.48 -11.26 9.29
N SER A 264 -3.80 -11.68 10.51
CA SER A 264 -4.47 -10.84 11.51
C SER A 264 -4.08 -11.21 12.94
N GLU A 265 -4.24 -10.26 13.87
CA GLU A 265 -4.05 -10.49 15.30
C GLU A 265 -4.92 -11.65 15.83
N THR A 266 -6.14 -11.75 15.34
CA THR A 266 -7.06 -12.85 15.66
C THR A 266 -6.43 -14.22 15.34
N MET A 267 -5.89 -14.38 14.13
CA MET A 267 -5.28 -15.64 13.72
C MET A 267 -3.98 -15.93 14.47
N ILE A 268 -3.19 -14.92 14.80
CA ILE A 268 -1.97 -15.08 15.63
C ILE A 268 -2.36 -15.61 17.03
N LYS A 269 -3.39 -15.06 17.65
CA LYS A 269 -3.90 -15.50 18.95
C LYS A 269 -4.54 -16.90 18.91
N GLU A 270 -5.19 -17.24 17.82
CA GLU A 270 -5.75 -18.57 17.58
C GLU A 270 -4.71 -19.66 17.32
N LYS A 271 -3.49 -19.28 17.09
CA LYS A 271 -2.31 -20.12 16.81
C LYS A 271 -2.42 -20.97 15.54
N TYR A 272 -1.45 -20.73 14.68
CA TYR A 272 -1.12 -21.49 13.47
C TYR A 272 0.39 -21.67 13.43
N ILE A 273 0.91 -22.55 12.61
CA ILE A 273 2.32 -22.55 12.23
C ILE A 273 2.45 -21.54 11.09
N PHE A 274 3.04 -20.37 11.35
CA PHE A 274 3.23 -19.35 10.33
C PHE A 274 4.55 -19.56 9.61
N VAL A 275 4.51 -19.55 8.28
CA VAL A 275 5.68 -19.75 7.43
C VAL A 275 5.78 -18.61 6.45
N HIS A 276 6.93 -17.96 6.42
CA HIS A 276 7.24 -16.86 5.53
C HIS A 276 8.42 -17.23 4.63
N GLN A 277 8.32 -16.90 3.34
CA GLN A 277 9.37 -17.15 2.36
C GLN A 277 9.74 -15.87 1.60
N ASP A 278 11.03 -15.51 1.61
CA ASP A 278 11.56 -14.64 0.57
C ASP A 278 11.45 -15.36 -0.78
N VAL A 279 10.82 -14.76 -1.76
CA VAL A 279 10.71 -15.41 -3.06
C VAL A 279 12.05 -15.50 -3.77
N ARG A 280 12.14 -16.35 -4.79
CA ARG A 280 13.32 -16.59 -5.61
C ARG A 280 13.99 -15.29 -6.05
N GLY A 281 15.30 -15.14 -5.80
CA GLY A 281 16.08 -13.97 -6.19
C GLY A 281 15.87 -12.72 -5.33
N ARG A 282 15.11 -12.79 -4.25
CA ARG A 282 14.91 -11.67 -3.31
C ARG A 282 15.54 -11.95 -1.96
N TYR A 283 16.01 -10.90 -1.30
CA TYR A 283 16.64 -10.90 0.05
C TYR A 283 17.55 -12.10 0.30
N MET A 284 17.23 -12.99 1.25
CA MET A 284 18.09 -14.11 1.64
C MET A 284 17.90 -15.36 0.77
N SER A 285 16.96 -15.38 -0.17
CA SER A 285 16.77 -16.49 -1.11
C SER A 285 17.75 -16.46 -2.27
N GLU A 286 18.13 -17.63 -2.76
CA GLU A 286 18.95 -17.80 -3.96
C GLU A 286 18.12 -17.62 -5.25
N GLY A 287 18.79 -17.68 -6.40
CA GLY A 287 18.18 -17.63 -7.72
C GLY A 287 18.11 -16.23 -8.32
N VAL A 288 17.39 -16.13 -9.42
CA VAL A 288 17.24 -14.90 -10.21
C VAL A 288 15.82 -14.38 -10.04
N TRP A 289 15.71 -13.08 -9.79
CA TRP A 289 14.45 -12.38 -9.71
C TRP A 289 13.84 -12.15 -11.09
N THR A 290 12.55 -12.43 -11.22
CA THR A 290 11.72 -12.07 -12.37
C THR A 290 10.42 -11.47 -11.86
N ASN A 291 10.08 -10.27 -12.35
CA ASN A 291 8.82 -9.63 -11.98
C ASN A 291 7.64 -10.42 -12.55
N MET A 292 6.65 -10.73 -11.68
CA MET A 292 5.44 -11.47 -12.06
C MET A 292 5.77 -12.69 -12.93
N THR A 293 6.59 -13.61 -12.38
CA THR A 293 7.11 -14.78 -13.10
C THR A 293 6.01 -15.45 -13.93
N PRO A 294 6.16 -15.52 -15.27
CA PRO A 294 5.17 -16.17 -16.13
C PRO A 294 4.96 -17.63 -15.76
N HIS A 295 3.70 -18.06 -15.69
CA HIS A 295 3.39 -19.45 -15.41
C HIS A 295 3.75 -20.38 -16.58
N ILE A 296 4.37 -21.50 -16.27
CA ILE A 296 4.74 -22.54 -17.24
C ILE A 296 3.69 -23.66 -17.19
N GLU A 297 2.78 -23.69 -18.17
CA GLU A 297 1.71 -24.68 -18.22
C GLU A 297 2.21 -26.13 -18.30
N LYS A 298 3.26 -26.37 -19.11
CA LYS A 298 3.84 -27.70 -19.35
C LYS A 298 5.30 -27.73 -18.93
N LYS A 299 5.56 -28.09 -17.69
CA LYS A 299 6.90 -28.27 -17.15
C LYS A 299 7.48 -29.60 -17.67
N LYS A 300 8.56 -29.54 -18.43
CA LYS A 300 9.21 -30.70 -19.09
C LYS A 300 10.39 -31.24 -18.28
N SER A 301 10.92 -30.45 -17.37
CA SER A 301 12.09 -30.78 -16.55
C SER A 301 12.01 -30.13 -15.17
N LYS A 302 12.90 -30.55 -14.25
CA LYS A 302 13.05 -29.89 -12.95
C LYS A 302 13.56 -28.45 -13.03
N LYS A 303 14.08 -28.02 -14.19
CA LYS A 303 14.52 -26.63 -14.43
C LYS A 303 13.39 -25.70 -14.85
N ASP A 304 12.23 -26.25 -15.22
CA ASP A 304 11.05 -25.46 -15.58
C ASP A 304 10.32 -25.08 -14.28
N VAL A 305 10.77 -23.98 -13.68
CA VAL A 305 10.28 -23.50 -12.38
C VAL A 305 9.52 -22.19 -12.54
N ASP A 306 8.47 -22.05 -11.75
CA ASP A 306 7.67 -20.83 -11.58
C ASP A 306 7.13 -20.79 -10.15
N GLU A 307 6.32 -19.78 -9.84
CA GLU A 307 5.80 -19.59 -8.48
C GLU A 307 4.91 -20.74 -8.01
N SER A 308 4.20 -21.41 -8.93
CA SER A 308 3.37 -22.59 -8.56
C SER A 308 4.26 -23.77 -8.15
N SER A 309 5.36 -23.99 -8.85
CA SER A 309 6.29 -25.08 -8.53
C SER A 309 7.08 -24.79 -7.24
N ASP A 310 7.51 -23.55 -7.02
CA ASP A 310 8.21 -23.16 -5.78
C ASP A 310 7.28 -23.29 -4.56
N THR A 311 6.01 -22.90 -4.71
CA THR A 311 5.00 -23.10 -3.65
C THR A 311 4.77 -24.59 -3.38
N TYR A 312 4.65 -25.41 -4.41
CA TYR A 312 4.47 -26.85 -4.29
C TYR A 312 5.64 -27.50 -3.54
N ASP A 313 6.87 -27.22 -3.95
CA ASP A 313 8.08 -27.77 -3.33
C ASP A 313 8.24 -27.28 -1.88
N GLY A 314 7.90 -26.01 -1.64
CA GLY A 314 7.89 -25.44 -0.29
C GLY A 314 6.93 -26.21 0.64
N ILE A 315 5.71 -26.48 0.18
CA ILE A 315 4.71 -27.24 0.97
C ILE A 315 5.17 -28.67 1.20
N GLU A 316 5.70 -29.37 0.20
CA GLU A 316 6.29 -30.71 0.37
C GLU A 316 7.36 -30.71 1.47
N TRP A 317 8.26 -29.74 1.43
CA TRP A 317 9.31 -29.59 2.44
C TRP A 317 8.73 -29.32 3.82
N MET A 318 7.74 -28.43 3.94
CA MET A 318 7.09 -28.09 5.21
C MET A 318 6.46 -29.31 5.85
N LEU A 319 5.70 -30.09 5.10
CA LEU A 319 5.05 -31.29 5.62
C LEU A 319 6.05 -32.38 6.06
N LYS A 320 7.22 -32.40 5.47
CA LYS A 320 8.27 -33.38 5.83
C LYS A 320 9.09 -32.93 7.05
N ASN A 321 9.34 -31.62 7.20
CA ASN A 321 10.36 -31.12 8.10
C ASN A 321 9.84 -30.32 9.31
N ILE A 322 8.62 -29.76 9.22
CA ILE A 322 8.01 -29.02 10.34
C ILE A 322 7.20 -30.03 11.18
N PRO A 323 7.53 -30.20 12.47
CA PRO A 323 6.78 -31.13 13.32
C PRO A 323 5.41 -30.55 13.74
N PHE A 324 4.53 -31.43 14.17
CA PHE A 324 3.23 -31.12 14.81
C PHE A 324 2.25 -30.31 13.95
N HIS A 325 2.40 -30.34 12.62
CA HIS A 325 1.36 -29.84 11.73
C HIS A 325 0.20 -30.85 11.61
N ASN A 326 -1.00 -30.34 11.25
CA ASN A 326 -2.19 -31.17 11.03
C ASN A 326 -2.35 -31.66 9.56
N GLY A 327 -1.38 -31.35 8.68
CA GLY A 327 -1.41 -31.72 7.25
C GLY A 327 -2.21 -30.76 6.36
N ARG A 328 -2.75 -29.67 6.89
CA ARG A 328 -3.49 -28.67 6.11
C ARG A 328 -2.69 -27.39 6.02
N VAL A 329 -2.67 -26.77 4.83
CA VAL A 329 -1.95 -25.54 4.53
C VAL A 329 -2.95 -24.51 4.00
N GLY A 330 -2.86 -23.29 4.50
CA GLY A 330 -3.45 -22.09 3.92
C GLY A 330 -2.38 -21.18 3.36
N GLN A 331 -2.73 -20.33 2.42
CA GLN A 331 -1.85 -19.27 1.92
C GLN A 331 -2.62 -17.97 1.79
N SER A 332 -1.99 -16.86 2.20
CA SER A 332 -2.57 -15.52 2.02
C SER A 332 -1.49 -14.50 1.72
N GLY A 333 -1.89 -13.41 1.11
CA GLY A 333 -1.01 -12.27 0.88
C GLY A 333 -1.77 -11.12 0.23
N ILE A 334 -1.30 -9.90 0.51
CA ILE A 334 -1.84 -8.65 -0.02
C ILE A 334 -0.90 -8.15 -1.11
N SER A 335 -1.45 -7.62 -2.23
CA SER A 335 -0.66 -7.00 -3.29
C SER A 335 0.20 -8.04 -4.04
N TYR A 336 1.48 -7.82 -4.21
CA TYR A 336 2.40 -8.80 -4.79
C TYR A 336 2.35 -10.17 -4.08
N PRO A 337 2.34 -10.27 -2.72
CA PRO A 337 2.02 -11.53 -2.02
C PRO A 337 0.65 -12.13 -2.38
N GLY A 338 -0.31 -11.32 -2.80
CA GLY A 338 -1.59 -11.77 -3.38
C GLY A 338 -1.38 -12.48 -4.71
N PHE A 339 -0.52 -11.95 -5.59
CA PHE A 339 -0.09 -12.65 -6.81
C PHE A 339 0.55 -14.01 -6.49
N TYR A 340 1.48 -14.08 -5.51
CA TYR A 340 2.08 -15.37 -5.12
C TYR A 340 1.05 -16.35 -4.56
N THR A 341 0.02 -15.85 -3.90
CA THR A 341 -1.09 -16.68 -3.40
C THR A 341 -1.90 -17.25 -4.55
N THR A 342 -2.23 -16.42 -5.54
CA THR A 342 -2.91 -16.84 -6.78
C THR A 342 -2.05 -17.84 -7.56
N ALA A 343 -0.79 -17.53 -7.82
CA ALA A 343 0.14 -18.40 -8.56
C ALA A 343 0.37 -19.74 -7.85
N GLY A 344 0.53 -19.73 -6.53
CA GLY A 344 0.73 -20.95 -5.72
C GLY A 344 -0.47 -21.90 -5.72
N SER A 345 -1.66 -21.39 -6.04
CA SER A 345 -2.89 -22.19 -6.14
C SER A 345 -3.08 -22.89 -7.49
N ILE A 346 -2.28 -22.53 -8.50
CA ILE A 346 -2.32 -23.18 -9.82
C ILE A 346 -1.60 -24.52 -9.72
N ASN A 347 -2.27 -25.60 -10.11
CA ASN A 347 -1.78 -26.96 -9.90
C ASN A 347 -1.39 -27.22 -8.43
N ALA A 348 -2.22 -26.76 -7.53
CA ALA A 348 -1.99 -26.71 -6.10
C ALA A 348 -1.56 -28.05 -5.49
N HIS A 349 -0.65 -27.97 -4.51
CA HIS A 349 -0.33 -29.12 -3.65
C HIS A 349 -1.61 -29.62 -2.93
N PRO A 350 -1.84 -30.94 -2.81
CA PRO A 350 -3.06 -31.48 -2.17
C PRO A 350 -3.33 -31.01 -0.74
N ALA A 351 -2.28 -30.64 0.00
CA ALA A 351 -2.38 -30.08 1.35
C ALA A 351 -2.83 -28.61 1.38
N LEU A 352 -2.73 -27.86 0.27
CA LEU A 352 -3.19 -26.48 0.18
C LEU A 352 -4.72 -26.47 0.10
N LYS A 353 -5.39 -26.15 1.20
CA LYS A 353 -6.85 -26.25 1.37
C LYS A 353 -7.58 -24.93 1.19
N ALA A 354 -6.95 -23.83 1.55
CA ALA A 354 -7.56 -22.50 1.53
C ALA A 354 -6.55 -21.45 1.09
N VAL A 355 -6.97 -20.51 0.25
CA VAL A 355 -6.14 -19.40 -0.22
C VAL A 355 -6.92 -18.09 -0.14
N SER A 356 -6.25 -17.03 0.24
CA SER A 356 -6.83 -15.68 0.24
C SER A 356 -5.90 -14.72 -0.49
N PRO A 357 -6.03 -14.61 -1.84
CA PRO A 357 -5.41 -13.52 -2.58
C PRO A 357 -6.16 -12.22 -2.25
N GLN A 358 -5.43 -11.26 -1.69
CA GLN A 358 -5.98 -9.99 -1.21
C GLN A 358 -5.36 -8.85 -2.02
N ALA A 359 -6.18 -8.01 -2.63
CA ALA A 359 -5.73 -7.05 -3.63
C ALA A 359 -4.59 -7.64 -4.49
N PRO A 360 -4.80 -8.79 -5.15
CA PRO A 360 -3.74 -9.47 -5.86
C PRO A 360 -3.45 -8.78 -7.19
N ILE A 361 -2.18 -8.64 -7.55
CA ILE A 361 -1.83 -8.33 -8.93
C ILE A 361 -2.25 -9.51 -9.82
N ALA A 362 -3.25 -9.32 -10.65
CA ALA A 362 -3.80 -10.35 -11.54
C ALA A 362 -3.23 -10.28 -12.95
N ASP A 363 -2.93 -9.07 -13.39
CA ASP A 363 -2.34 -8.75 -14.68
C ASP A 363 -1.44 -7.51 -14.52
N PHE A 364 -0.13 -7.69 -14.68
CA PHE A 364 0.86 -6.66 -14.40
C PHE A 364 0.71 -5.39 -15.25
N PHE A 365 0.04 -5.49 -16.39
CA PHE A 365 -0.31 -4.34 -17.22
C PHE A 365 -1.47 -3.55 -16.62
N TRP A 366 -2.54 -4.24 -16.19
CA TRP A 366 -3.80 -3.62 -15.79
C TRP A 366 -3.84 -3.17 -14.33
N ASP A 367 -3.08 -3.81 -13.48
CA ASP A 367 -3.02 -3.43 -12.06
C ASP A 367 -1.99 -2.31 -11.84
N ASP A 368 -0.72 -2.58 -12.09
CA ASP A 368 0.37 -1.68 -11.67
C ASP A 368 0.70 -0.58 -12.69
N PHE A 369 0.78 -0.94 -13.99
CA PHE A 369 1.47 -0.07 -14.93
C PHE A 369 0.58 0.74 -15.85
N HIS A 370 -0.62 0.27 -16.19
CA HIS A 370 -1.49 0.98 -17.13
C HIS A 370 -2.95 0.83 -16.77
N HIS A 371 -3.70 1.91 -16.84
CA HIS A 371 -5.15 1.91 -16.88
C HIS A 371 -5.60 2.21 -18.32
N ASN A 372 -6.24 1.24 -18.97
CA ASN A 372 -6.66 1.33 -20.36
C ASN A 372 -5.61 1.95 -21.29
N GLY A 373 -4.34 1.52 -21.11
CA GLY A 373 -3.19 1.95 -21.91
C GLY A 373 -2.55 3.28 -21.52
N VAL A 374 -3.03 3.94 -20.46
CA VAL A 374 -2.40 5.13 -19.88
C VAL A 374 -1.44 4.71 -18.79
N PHE A 375 -0.19 5.16 -18.84
CA PHE A 375 0.81 4.78 -17.85
C PHE A 375 0.50 5.40 -16.47
N THR A 376 0.53 4.56 -15.44
CA THR A 376 0.33 4.96 -14.04
C THR A 376 1.60 5.61 -13.52
N GLN A 377 1.76 6.92 -13.78
CA GLN A 377 2.96 7.66 -13.39
C GLN A 377 3.14 7.74 -11.87
N GLY A 378 2.08 7.62 -11.11
CA GLY A 378 2.12 7.50 -9.66
C GLY A 378 2.98 6.33 -9.17
N TYR A 379 3.16 5.29 -9.99
CA TYR A 379 3.99 4.10 -9.71
C TYR A 379 5.49 4.29 -9.98
N PHE A 380 5.92 5.45 -10.42
CA PHE A 380 7.32 5.72 -10.75
C PHE A 380 8.31 5.41 -9.61
N TRP A 381 7.86 5.44 -8.37
CA TRP A 381 8.67 5.09 -7.18
C TRP A 381 9.00 3.60 -7.05
N ASN A 382 8.25 2.71 -7.71
CA ASN A 382 8.41 1.24 -7.63
C ASN A 382 9.64 0.72 -8.37
N PHE A 383 10.12 1.44 -9.37
CA PHE A 383 11.21 0.97 -10.21
C PHE A 383 12.50 0.60 -9.45
N PRO A 384 12.96 1.36 -8.45
CA PRO A 384 14.12 0.95 -7.65
C PRO A 384 13.91 -0.39 -6.94
N ILE A 385 12.72 -0.58 -6.37
CA ILE A 385 12.40 -1.79 -5.58
C ILE A 385 12.45 -3.05 -6.45
N PHE A 386 11.88 -2.98 -7.65
CA PHE A 386 11.67 -4.14 -8.51
C PHE A 386 12.61 -4.22 -9.72
N GLY A 387 13.36 -3.16 -10.00
CA GLY A 387 14.20 -3.07 -11.19
C GLY A 387 15.68 -2.87 -10.91
N GLU A 388 16.12 -2.85 -9.64
CA GLU A 388 17.54 -2.87 -9.29
C GLU A 388 18.01 -4.31 -9.07
N PRO A 389 19.05 -4.77 -9.78
CA PRO A 389 19.54 -6.13 -9.64
C PRO A 389 20.22 -6.33 -8.29
N ARG A 390 19.94 -7.46 -7.65
CA ARG A 390 20.62 -7.88 -6.43
C ARG A 390 21.85 -8.73 -6.79
N GLU A 391 23.02 -8.37 -6.30
CA GLU A 391 24.26 -9.11 -6.59
C GLU A 391 24.36 -10.45 -5.86
N LYS A 392 23.94 -10.50 -4.60
CA LYS A 392 24.01 -11.68 -3.70
C LYS A 392 22.89 -11.67 -2.68
N PRO A 393 22.57 -12.81 -2.04
CA PRO A 393 21.63 -12.83 -0.89
C PRO A 393 22.04 -11.83 0.20
N THR A 394 21.07 -11.07 0.70
CA THR A 394 21.29 -10.00 1.69
C THR A 394 20.07 -9.85 2.59
N ASP A 395 20.29 -9.47 3.84
CA ASP A 395 19.25 -9.11 4.81
C ASP A 395 18.95 -7.60 4.83
N GLN A 396 19.57 -6.85 3.91
CA GLN A 396 19.42 -5.39 3.76
C GLN A 396 18.83 -5.05 2.40
N ASP A 397 18.18 -3.88 2.30
CA ASP A 397 17.79 -3.30 1.02
C ASP A 397 19.04 -2.93 0.22
N TRP A 398 19.03 -3.23 -1.09
CA TRP A 398 20.14 -2.93 -2.01
C TRP A 398 19.80 -1.80 -2.98
N TYR A 399 18.56 -1.32 -2.96
CA TYR A 399 18.03 -0.26 -3.80
C TYR A 399 17.85 1.04 -3.01
N GLN A 400 17.83 2.16 -3.72
CA GLN A 400 17.48 3.46 -3.14
C GLN A 400 16.10 3.86 -3.61
N LEU A 401 15.23 4.20 -2.67
CA LEU A 401 13.89 4.70 -3.00
C LEU A 401 13.98 6.02 -3.78
N PHE A 402 13.03 6.19 -4.69
CA PHE A 402 12.89 7.44 -5.41
C PHE A 402 12.41 8.55 -4.47
N GLU A 403 13.17 9.66 -4.41
CA GLU A 403 12.81 10.83 -3.64
C GLU A 403 12.54 12.02 -4.55
N LYS A 404 11.38 12.62 -4.41
CA LYS A 404 11.07 13.88 -5.06
C LYS A 404 11.83 15.02 -4.34
N PRO A 405 12.45 15.96 -5.07
CA PRO A 405 13.16 17.09 -4.45
C PRO A 405 12.22 18.16 -3.85
N THR A 406 10.93 18.01 -4.03
CA THR A 406 9.86 18.91 -3.52
C THR A 406 8.66 18.06 -3.11
N PRO A 407 7.88 18.45 -2.09
CA PRO A 407 6.63 17.80 -1.75
C PRO A 407 5.58 17.94 -2.84
N ASP A 408 5.57 19.02 -3.61
CA ASP A 408 4.63 19.26 -4.71
C ASP A 408 4.89 18.31 -5.88
N GLY A 409 4.14 17.21 -5.90
CA GLY A 409 4.23 16.20 -6.93
C GLY A 409 3.79 16.70 -8.30
N TYR A 410 2.76 17.55 -8.35
CA TYR A 410 2.27 18.12 -9.60
C TYR A 410 3.35 19.00 -10.27
N ASP A 411 3.93 19.94 -9.54
CA ASP A 411 4.99 20.81 -10.09
C ASP A 411 6.25 20.03 -10.43
N PHE A 412 6.61 19.04 -9.59
CA PHE A 412 7.77 18.19 -9.85
C PHE A 412 7.65 17.46 -11.20
N TYR A 413 6.61 16.65 -11.40
CA TYR A 413 6.45 15.87 -12.62
C TYR A 413 6.21 16.74 -13.85
N ARG A 414 5.50 17.86 -13.71
CA ARG A 414 5.30 18.82 -14.80
C ARG A 414 6.62 19.42 -15.29
N ARG A 415 7.53 19.79 -14.37
CA ARG A 415 8.86 20.36 -14.72
C ARG A 415 9.87 19.30 -15.13
N ALA A 416 9.71 18.09 -14.68
CA ALA A 416 10.60 16.99 -15.06
C ALA A 416 10.45 16.58 -16.54
N GLY A 417 9.36 17.02 -17.19
CA GLY A 417 9.21 16.91 -18.64
C GLY A 417 8.43 15.67 -19.09
N THR A 418 8.93 14.98 -20.10
CA THR A 418 8.35 13.77 -20.68
C THR A 418 8.75 12.52 -19.91
N LEU A 419 8.05 11.38 -20.14
CA LEU A 419 8.44 10.09 -19.58
C LEU A 419 9.86 9.69 -20.01
N LYS A 420 10.28 10.04 -21.22
CA LYS A 420 11.64 9.86 -21.73
C LYS A 420 12.65 10.57 -20.85
N GLU A 421 12.47 11.87 -20.61
CA GLU A 421 13.38 12.69 -19.81
C GLU A 421 13.43 12.23 -18.35
N LEU A 422 12.29 11.85 -17.78
CA LEU A 422 12.21 11.26 -16.42
C LEU A 422 12.98 9.94 -16.32
N GLY A 423 12.76 9.04 -17.26
CA GLY A 423 13.40 7.73 -17.28
C GLY A 423 14.91 7.83 -17.49
N GLU A 424 15.37 8.64 -18.44
CA GLU A 424 16.81 8.88 -18.67
C GLU A 424 17.49 9.46 -17.43
N LYS A 425 16.83 10.38 -16.73
CA LYS A 425 17.39 11.03 -15.54
C LYS A 425 17.47 10.12 -14.32
N TYR A 426 16.47 9.29 -14.08
CA TYR A 426 16.35 8.54 -12.83
C TYR A 426 16.56 7.03 -12.98
N TYR A 427 16.20 6.43 -14.12
CA TYR A 427 16.12 4.99 -14.30
C TYR A 427 16.84 4.43 -15.52
N GLY A 428 17.81 5.15 -16.08
CA GLY A 428 18.52 4.72 -17.29
C GLY A 428 19.22 3.35 -17.17
N LYS A 429 19.50 2.86 -15.96
CA LYS A 429 20.09 1.54 -15.68
C LYS A 429 19.12 0.52 -15.08
N ASN A 430 17.90 0.93 -14.78
CA ASN A 430 16.91 0.08 -14.14
C ASN A 430 16.33 -0.91 -15.15
N PHE A 431 16.42 -2.22 -14.88
CA PHE A 431 16.00 -3.23 -15.84
C PHE A 431 14.47 -3.26 -16.04
N LEU A 432 13.68 -3.02 -14.98
CA LEU A 432 12.23 -2.99 -15.09
C LEU A 432 11.75 -1.79 -15.92
N TRP A 433 12.36 -0.61 -15.71
CA TRP A 433 12.06 0.56 -16.54
C TRP A 433 12.32 0.26 -18.01
N LYS A 434 13.44 -0.39 -18.32
CA LYS A 434 13.75 -0.80 -19.68
C LYS A 434 12.69 -1.76 -20.24
N GLU A 435 12.33 -2.80 -19.50
CA GLU A 435 11.27 -3.75 -19.89
C GLU A 435 9.96 -3.02 -20.18
N VAL A 436 9.47 -2.16 -19.25
CA VAL A 436 8.22 -1.41 -19.43
C VAL A 436 8.27 -0.51 -20.66
N THR A 437 9.36 0.21 -20.89
CA THR A 437 9.48 1.16 -22.01
C THR A 437 9.67 0.49 -23.37
N GLU A 438 10.17 -0.75 -23.40
CA GLU A 438 10.29 -1.56 -24.62
C GLU A 438 8.93 -2.21 -25.00
N HIS A 439 7.99 -2.31 -24.07
CA HIS A 439 6.67 -2.94 -24.24
C HIS A 439 5.51 -1.95 -24.00
N PRO A 440 5.36 -0.88 -24.84
CA PRO A 440 4.36 0.17 -24.63
C PRO A 440 2.91 -0.27 -24.85
N ASN A 441 2.70 -1.44 -25.44
CA ASN A 441 1.40 -2.01 -25.77
C ASN A 441 1.23 -3.34 -25.03
N TYR A 442 0.01 -3.84 -24.94
CA TYR A 442 -0.33 -5.12 -24.30
C TYR A 442 0.11 -6.31 -25.16
N ASP A 443 1.42 -6.49 -25.33
CA ASP A 443 2.04 -7.54 -26.11
C ASP A 443 2.30 -8.83 -25.29
N SER A 444 3.03 -9.77 -25.88
CA SER A 444 3.35 -11.06 -25.25
C SER A 444 4.10 -10.94 -23.92
N PHE A 445 4.85 -9.85 -23.69
CA PHE A 445 5.53 -9.58 -22.41
C PHE A 445 4.51 -9.45 -21.29
N TRP A 446 3.50 -8.60 -21.45
CA TRP A 446 2.42 -8.41 -20.48
C TRP A 446 1.47 -9.60 -20.40
N GLN A 447 1.05 -10.11 -21.57
CA GLN A 447 0.11 -11.24 -21.64
C GLN A 447 0.64 -12.49 -20.96
N SER A 448 1.97 -12.71 -20.95
CA SER A 448 2.59 -13.82 -20.22
C SER A 448 2.49 -13.67 -18.70
N ARG A 449 2.32 -12.44 -18.20
CA ARG A 449 2.23 -12.06 -16.78
C ARG A 449 0.79 -11.94 -16.26
N ARG A 450 -0.20 -12.19 -17.10
CA ARG A 450 -1.60 -12.33 -16.70
C ARG A 450 -1.82 -13.69 -16.04
N ILE A 451 -1.73 -13.74 -14.71
CA ILE A 451 -1.80 -15.01 -13.97
C ILE A 451 -3.20 -15.63 -13.94
N VAL A 452 -4.24 -14.82 -13.93
CA VAL A 452 -5.62 -15.29 -13.79
C VAL A 452 -6.12 -16.17 -14.93
N LYS A 453 -5.53 -16.08 -16.14
CA LYS A 453 -5.87 -16.96 -17.27
C LYS A 453 -5.58 -18.45 -17.00
N HIS A 454 -4.72 -18.72 -16.00
CA HIS A 454 -4.31 -20.07 -15.60
C HIS A 454 -5.13 -20.64 -14.44
N LEU A 455 -6.08 -19.88 -13.90
CA LEU A 455 -6.99 -20.32 -12.83
C LEU A 455 -8.05 -21.29 -13.40
N ARG A 456 -7.60 -22.52 -13.67
CA ARG A 456 -8.43 -23.61 -14.16
C ARG A 456 -8.24 -24.85 -13.30
N ASN A 457 -9.31 -25.56 -13.00
CA ASN A 457 -9.31 -26.72 -12.11
C ASN A 457 -8.78 -26.40 -10.71
N VAL A 458 -9.12 -25.23 -10.18
CA VAL A 458 -8.72 -24.80 -8.84
C VAL A 458 -9.24 -25.81 -7.80
N LYS A 459 -8.41 -26.10 -6.79
CA LYS A 459 -8.70 -27.10 -5.76
C LYS A 459 -8.91 -26.48 -4.38
N PRO A 460 -8.08 -25.49 -3.97
CA PRO A 460 -8.29 -24.82 -2.69
C PRO A 460 -9.60 -24.04 -2.67
N ALA A 461 -10.14 -23.81 -1.47
CA ALA A 461 -11.17 -22.80 -1.27
C ALA A 461 -10.56 -21.41 -1.40
N TYR A 462 -11.28 -20.46 -1.99
CA TYR A 462 -10.84 -19.08 -2.22
C TYR A 462 -11.66 -18.09 -1.40
N LEU A 463 -10.94 -17.14 -0.80
CA LEU A 463 -11.46 -15.88 -0.29
C LEU A 463 -10.70 -14.74 -0.98
N VAL A 464 -11.30 -14.14 -1.98
CA VAL A 464 -10.76 -12.95 -2.65
C VAL A 464 -11.13 -11.70 -1.87
N VAL A 465 -10.17 -10.81 -1.63
CA VAL A 465 -10.37 -9.61 -0.83
C VAL A 465 -9.91 -8.39 -1.58
N GLY A 466 -10.66 -7.29 -1.47
CA GLY A 466 -10.27 -6.00 -2.02
C GLY A 466 -10.88 -4.81 -1.29
N GLY A 467 -10.45 -3.63 -1.65
CA GLY A 467 -10.97 -2.36 -1.17
C GLY A 467 -11.60 -1.55 -2.29
N TRP A 468 -12.75 -0.91 -2.04
CA TRP A 468 -13.40 -0.04 -3.03
C TRP A 468 -12.57 1.20 -3.37
N PHE A 469 -11.66 1.61 -2.49
CA PHE A 469 -10.75 2.75 -2.65
C PHE A 469 -9.29 2.30 -2.84
N ASP A 470 -9.10 1.07 -3.36
CA ASP A 470 -7.77 0.58 -3.72
C ASP A 470 -7.32 1.25 -5.03
N ALA A 471 -6.31 2.11 -4.92
CA ALA A 471 -5.76 2.85 -6.05
C ALA A 471 -4.71 2.05 -6.85
N GLU A 472 -4.45 0.80 -6.42
CA GLU A 472 -3.42 -0.07 -7.00
C GLU A 472 -4.06 -1.30 -7.66
N ASP A 473 -4.68 -2.18 -6.85
CA ASP A 473 -5.07 -3.53 -7.28
C ASP A 473 -6.61 -3.77 -7.18
N LEU A 474 -7.42 -2.75 -7.43
CA LEU A 474 -8.87 -2.92 -7.48
C LEU A 474 -9.29 -3.91 -8.59
N TYR A 475 -8.68 -3.77 -9.78
CA TYR A 475 -8.92 -4.66 -10.91
C TYR A 475 -8.56 -6.11 -10.54
N GLY A 476 -7.40 -6.32 -9.90
CA GLY A 476 -6.88 -7.64 -9.58
C GLY A 476 -7.82 -8.46 -8.70
N ALA A 477 -8.40 -7.85 -7.67
CA ALA A 477 -9.36 -8.51 -6.80
C ALA A 477 -10.62 -8.93 -7.58
N LEU A 478 -11.23 -8.01 -8.32
CA LEU A 478 -12.47 -8.24 -9.07
C LEU A 478 -12.29 -9.28 -10.18
N ILE A 479 -11.22 -9.18 -10.97
CA ILE A 479 -11.00 -10.10 -12.09
C ILE A 479 -10.59 -11.51 -11.61
N THR A 480 -9.86 -11.61 -10.50
CA THR A 480 -9.51 -12.91 -9.92
C THR A 480 -10.77 -13.70 -9.53
N TYR A 481 -11.71 -13.05 -8.83
CA TYR A 481 -12.98 -13.68 -8.49
C TYR A 481 -13.76 -14.07 -9.74
N LYS A 482 -13.97 -13.16 -10.69
CA LYS A 482 -14.74 -13.37 -11.92
C LYS A 482 -14.15 -14.49 -12.80
N GLU A 483 -12.83 -14.58 -12.95
CA GLU A 483 -12.19 -15.62 -13.75
C GLU A 483 -12.28 -17.01 -13.07
N ILE A 484 -12.29 -17.09 -11.74
CA ILE A 484 -12.53 -18.35 -11.02
C ILE A 484 -13.97 -18.81 -11.24
N GLU A 485 -14.95 -17.92 -11.02
CA GLU A 485 -16.38 -18.23 -11.26
C GLU A 485 -16.61 -18.75 -12.68
N LYS A 486 -16.07 -18.05 -13.66
CA LYS A 486 -16.22 -18.39 -15.09
C LYS A 486 -15.61 -19.74 -15.47
N ASN A 487 -14.41 -20.05 -14.95
CA ASN A 487 -13.60 -21.18 -15.42
C ASN A 487 -13.69 -22.42 -14.52
N ASN A 488 -14.29 -22.32 -13.33
CA ASN A 488 -14.34 -23.39 -12.34
C ASN A 488 -15.74 -23.54 -11.72
N PRO A 489 -16.76 -23.91 -12.52
CA PRO A 489 -18.11 -24.10 -11.98
C PRO A 489 -18.09 -25.04 -10.78
N GLY A 490 -18.60 -24.55 -9.65
CA GLY A 490 -18.64 -25.31 -8.43
C GLY A 490 -17.37 -25.29 -7.58
N ALA A 491 -16.36 -24.48 -7.87
CA ALA A 491 -15.32 -24.14 -6.89
C ALA A 491 -15.92 -23.41 -5.68
N TYR A 492 -15.29 -23.53 -4.52
CA TYR A 492 -15.63 -22.62 -3.40
C TYR A 492 -14.84 -21.33 -3.59
N ASN A 493 -15.52 -20.28 -3.97
CA ASN A 493 -14.90 -19.00 -4.29
C ASN A 493 -15.81 -17.86 -3.81
N ILE A 494 -15.34 -17.10 -2.83
CA ILE A 494 -16.08 -15.98 -2.26
C ILE A 494 -15.27 -14.71 -2.41
N ILE A 495 -15.95 -13.56 -2.46
CA ILE A 495 -15.32 -12.24 -2.54
C ILE A 495 -15.82 -11.32 -1.42
N THR A 496 -14.94 -10.49 -0.89
CA THR A 496 -15.32 -9.38 -0.01
C THR A 496 -14.65 -8.09 -0.47
N MET A 497 -15.46 -7.02 -0.55
CA MET A 497 -14.99 -5.67 -0.87
C MET A 497 -15.41 -4.73 0.25
N GLY A 498 -14.44 -4.13 0.93
CA GLY A 498 -14.68 -3.16 2.00
C GLY A 498 -14.46 -1.71 1.56
N PRO A 499 -14.77 -0.72 2.41
CA PRO A 499 -14.51 0.70 2.12
C PRO A 499 -13.05 1.06 2.38
N PHE A 500 -12.13 0.22 1.92
CA PHE A 500 -10.72 0.24 2.23
C PHE A 500 -9.88 0.75 1.05
N GLY A 501 -8.77 1.40 1.33
CA GLY A 501 -7.65 1.53 0.42
C GLY A 501 -6.82 0.24 0.41
N HIS A 502 -5.67 0.26 -0.27
CA HIS A 502 -4.80 -0.89 -0.46
C HIS A 502 -4.29 -1.46 0.88
N GLY A 503 -4.79 -2.63 1.29
CA GLY A 503 -4.36 -3.33 2.50
C GLY A 503 -4.94 -2.82 3.83
N ASP A 504 -5.82 -1.80 3.85
CA ASP A 504 -6.32 -1.19 5.09
C ASP A 504 -7.11 -2.17 5.98
N TRP A 505 -7.66 -3.26 5.43
CA TRP A 505 -8.33 -4.32 6.20
C TRP A 505 -7.40 -5.15 7.09
N ALA A 506 -6.08 -5.07 6.88
CA ALA A 506 -5.10 -5.79 7.69
C ALA A 506 -4.78 -5.08 9.01
N ALA A 507 -5.13 -3.79 9.14
CA ALA A 507 -4.88 -2.99 10.32
C ALA A 507 -6.19 -2.43 10.89
N GLU A 508 -6.34 -2.48 12.22
CA GLU A 508 -7.49 -1.87 12.92
C GLU A 508 -7.08 -0.51 13.48
N THR A 509 -7.85 0.51 13.16
CA THR A 509 -7.65 1.89 13.63
C THR A 509 -8.78 2.36 14.57
N GLY A 510 -9.73 1.50 14.90
CA GLY A 510 -10.93 1.85 15.67
C GLY A 510 -11.97 2.60 14.85
N HIS A 511 -11.55 3.57 14.06
CA HIS A 511 -12.39 4.39 13.19
C HIS A 511 -11.89 4.33 11.76
N HIS A 512 -12.69 3.74 10.86
CA HIS A 512 -12.28 3.68 9.46
C HIS A 512 -12.67 4.95 8.72
N LYS A 513 -11.65 5.63 8.23
CA LYS A 513 -11.77 6.80 7.36
C LYS A 513 -10.97 6.54 6.09
N HIS A 514 -11.49 7.02 4.98
CA HIS A 514 -10.69 7.14 3.77
C HIS A 514 -10.69 8.62 3.37
N HIS A 515 -9.55 9.26 3.45
CA HIS A 515 -9.37 10.71 3.32
C HIS A 515 -10.33 11.51 4.25
N GLN A 516 -11.34 12.16 3.66
CA GLN A 516 -12.26 13.05 4.36
C GLN A 516 -13.56 12.36 4.81
N LEU A 517 -13.80 11.14 4.32
CA LEU A 517 -15.03 10.41 4.57
C LEU A 517 -14.84 9.34 5.65
N TYR A 518 -15.78 9.32 6.59
CA TYR A 518 -15.88 8.31 7.63
C TYR A 518 -16.88 7.22 7.23
N TRP A 519 -16.46 5.98 7.37
CA TRP A 519 -17.18 4.80 6.91
C TRP A 519 -17.81 3.96 8.01
N GLY A 520 -17.27 4.01 9.22
CA GLY A 520 -17.73 3.24 10.36
C GLY A 520 -16.61 2.91 11.34
N ASP A 521 -16.98 2.22 12.42
CA ASP A 521 -16.06 1.78 13.45
C ASP A 521 -15.77 0.29 13.31
N SER A 522 -14.54 -0.12 13.61
CA SER A 522 -14.09 -1.52 13.72
C SER A 522 -14.35 -2.38 12.47
N LEU A 523 -14.32 -1.77 11.28
CA LEU A 523 -14.60 -2.48 10.02
C LEU A 523 -13.53 -3.51 9.67
N ALA A 524 -12.25 -3.20 9.93
CA ALA A 524 -11.15 -4.13 9.73
C ALA A 524 -11.23 -5.29 10.74
N THR A 525 -11.53 -5.01 12.00
CA THR A 525 -11.74 -6.07 13.02
C THR A 525 -12.90 -6.99 12.64
N PHE A 526 -13.99 -6.42 12.12
CA PHE A 526 -15.12 -7.22 11.61
C PHE A 526 -14.66 -8.17 10.49
N TYR A 527 -13.95 -7.63 9.48
CA TYR A 527 -13.42 -8.44 8.39
C TYR A 527 -12.50 -9.56 8.92
N GLN A 528 -11.53 -9.22 9.78
CA GLN A 528 -10.55 -10.16 10.30
C GLN A 528 -11.18 -11.31 11.11
N ARG A 529 -12.23 -11.04 11.89
CA ARG A 529 -12.89 -12.02 12.75
C ARG A 529 -13.98 -12.81 12.04
N GLU A 530 -14.91 -12.10 11.39
CA GLU A 530 -16.16 -12.65 10.88
C GLU A 530 -16.04 -13.18 9.45
N ILE A 531 -15.01 -12.77 8.71
CA ILE A 531 -14.79 -13.22 7.34
C ILE A 531 -13.48 -14.03 7.25
N GLU A 532 -12.32 -13.40 7.38
CA GLU A 532 -11.01 -14.03 7.18
C GLU A 532 -10.73 -15.15 8.20
N GLY A 533 -10.84 -14.85 9.48
CA GLY A 533 -10.62 -15.82 10.56
C GLY A 533 -11.59 -16.99 10.50
N LYS A 534 -12.87 -16.72 10.22
CA LYS A 534 -13.90 -17.74 10.03
C LYS A 534 -13.60 -18.65 8.84
N PHE A 535 -13.20 -18.07 7.69
CA PHE A 535 -12.84 -18.82 6.49
C PHE A 535 -11.66 -19.76 6.74
N PHE A 536 -10.53 -19.25 7.25
CA PHE A 536 -9.35 -20.09 7.47
C PHE A 536 -9.55 -21.11 8.58
N ARG A 537 -10.26 -20.77 9.66
CA ARG A 537 -10.59 -21.72 10.73
C ARG A 537 -11.39 -22.90 10.19
N HIS A 538 -12.41 -22.62 9.38
CA HIS A 538 -13.27 -23.65 8.80
C HIS A 538 -12.47 -24.64 7.94
N PHE A 539 -11.66 -24.17 6.99
CA PHE A 539 -10.93 -25.05 6.08
C PHE A 539 -9.67 -25.68 6.68
N LEU A 540 -9.05 -25.04 7.67
CA LEU A 540 -7.78 -25.51 8.19
C LEU A 540 -7.86 -26.22 9.55
N LYS A 541 -8.86 -25.90 10.38
CA LYS A 541 -9.01 -26.48 11.74
C LYS A 541 -10.28 -27.31 11.92
N GLU A 542 -11.36 -27.03 11.17
CA GLU A 542 -12.67 -27.66 11.33
C GLU A 542 -12.96 -28.68 10.22
N SER A 543 -14.24 -28.85 9.85
CA SER A 543 -14.70 -29.85 8.87
C SER A 543 -14.07 -29.64 7.49
N GLY A 544 -13.90 -28.38 7.06
CA GLY A 544 -13.40 -28.05 5.74
C GLY A 544 -14.38 -28.38 4.59
N ASP A 545 -15.65 -28.58 4.92
CA ASP A 545 -16.73 -28.72 3.93
C ASP A 545 -17.11 -27.34 3.35
N ARG A 546 -18.19 -27.28 2.54
CA ARG A 546 -18.61 -26.01 1.92
C ARG A 546 -19.52 -25.14 2.78
N ASN A 547 -19.91 -25.60 3.95
CA ASN A 547 -20.87 -24.91 4.81
C ASN A 547 -20.19 -23.98 5.81
N THR A 548 -19.55 -22.94 5.32
CA THR A 548 -18.86 -21.95 6.15
C THR A 548 -19.82 -20.96 6.82
N GLY A 549 -21.04 -20.81 6.33
CA GLY A 549 -21.98 -19.75 6.69
C GLY A 549 -21.52 -18.35 6.26
N LEU A 550 -20.58 -18.26 5.29
CA LEU A 550 -20.24 -17.03 4.58
C LEU A 550 -21.03 -16.95 3.27
N PRO A 551 -21.49 -15.76 2.85
CA PRO A 551 -22.10 -15.55 1.54
C PRO A 551 -21.05 -15.66 0.42
N ASP A 552 -21.50 -15.83 -0.82
CA ASP A 552 -20.59 -15.85 -1.97
C ASP A 552 -19.97 -14.46 -2.22
N ALA A 553 -20.70 -13.39 -1.89
CA ALA A 553 -20.14 -12.05 -1.91
C ALA A 553 -20.56 -11.23 -0.66
N TYR A 554 -19.58 -10.64 0.00
CA TYR A 554 -19.75 -9.78 1.17
C TYR A 554 -19.26 -8.38 0.80
N MET A 555 -20.19 -7.49 0.39
CA MET A 555 -19.87 -6.24 -0.26
C MET A 555 -20.27 -5.04 0.60
N PHE A 556 -19.39 -4.07 0.78
CA PHE A 556 -19.71 -2.84 1.50
C PHE A 556 -20.41 -1.84 0.58
N ASN A 557 -21.63 -1.45 0.93
CA ASN A 557 -22.38 -0.41 0.23
C ASN A 557 -21.90 0.96 0.71
N THR A 558 -21.19 1.69 -0.14
CA THR A 558 -20.57 2.97 0.22
C THR A 558 -21.59 4.11 0.42
N GLY A 559 -22.79 4.02 -0.13
CA GLY A 559 -23.86 4.99 0.13
C GLY A 559 -24.60 4.70 1.42
N LYS A 560 -24.86 3.44 1.75
CA LYS A 560 -25.52 3.02 3.01
C LYS A 560 -24.56 2.91 4.18
N LYS A 561 -23.25 2.78 3.91
CA LYS A 561 -22.18 2.55 4.89
C LYS A 561 -22.36 1.27 5.71
N GLU A 562 -22.72 0.19 5.04
CA GLU A 562 -22.92 -1.12 5.63
C GLU A 562 -22.54 -2.25 4.68
N TYR A 563 -22.21 -3.43 5.23
CA TYR A 563 -22.00 -4.63 4.45
C TYR A 563 -23.31 -5.29 4.04
N GLU A 564 -23.43 -5.62 2.76
CA GLU A 564 -24.54 -6.39 2.19
C GLU A 564 -24.05 -7.75 1.71
N LYS A 565 -24.93 -8.75 1.73
CA LYS A 565 -24.66 -10.14 1.35
C LYS A 565 -25.33 -10.47 0.03
N PHE A 566 -24.60 -11.14 -0.85
CA PHE A 566 -25.12 -11.60 -2.14
C PHE A 566 -24.74 -13.06 -2.36
N ASP A 567 -25.64 -13.80 -3.04
CA ASP A 567 -25.41 -15.19 -3.42
C ASP A 567 -24.47 -15.32 -4.63
N GLN A 568 -24.17 -14.21 -5.29
CA GLN A 568 -23.16 -14.08 -6.34
C GLN A 568 -22.82 -12.61 -6.61
N TRP A 569 -21.68 -12.38 -7.24
CA TRP A 569 -21.30 -11.04 -7.70
C TRP A 569 -20.88 -11.05 -9.19
N PRO A 570 -21.34 -10.11 -10.02
CA PRO A 570 -22.35 -9.08 -9.71
C PRO A 570 -23.73 -9.68 -9.40
N PRO A 571 -24.61 -8.88 -8.74
CA PRO A 571 -25.98 -9.34 -8.43
C PRO A 571 -26.82 -9.49 -9.70
N THR A 572 -27.78 -10.44 -9.68
CA THR A 572 -28.64 -10.71 -10.85
C THR A 572 -29.98 -9.99 -10.82
N ASN A 573 -30.44 -9.57 -9.63
CA ASN A 573 -31.71 -8.82 -9.49
C ASN A 573 -31.50 -7.34 -9.82
N VAL A 574 -31.22 -7.04 -11.07
CA VAL A 574 -30.85 -5.69 -11.53
C VAL A 574 -31.68 -5.26 -12.74
N VAL A 575 -31.69 -3.94 -12.97
CA VAL A 575 -32.20 -3.33 -14.21
C VAL A 575 -31.10 -2.45 -14.77
N ARG A 576 -30.69 -2.69 -16.00
CA ARG A 576 -29.69 -1.87 -16.67
C ARG A 576 -30.26 -0.52 -17.04
N LYS A 577 -29.62 0.57 -16.64
CA LYS A 577 -29.98 1.95 -16.87
C LYS A 577 -28.87 2.69 -17.62
N LYS A 578 -29.26 3.60 -18.51
CA LYS A 578 -28.34 4.52 -19.21
C LYS A 578 -28.54 5.92 -18.64
N MET A 579 -27.44 6.61 -18.46
CA MET A 579 -27.38 8.02 -18.06
C MET A 579 -26.66 8.79 -19.18
N TYR A 580 -27.39 9.60 -19.94
CA TYR A 580 -26.89 10.35 -21.09
C TYR A 580 -26.30 11.69 -20.67
N LEU A 581 -25.16 12.04 -21.29
CA LEU A 581 -24.47 13.33 -21.11
C LEU A 581 -25.16 14.39 -21.95
N GLY A 582 -26.27 14.92 -21.47
CA GLY A 582 -27.18 15.79 -22.24
C GLY A 582 -26.66 17.21 -22.42
N ALA A 583 -27.43 18.01 -23.18
CA ALA A 583 -27.15 19.43 -23.34
C ALA A 583 -27.30 20.20 -22.02
N ASN A 584 -26.67 21.39 -21.93
CA ASN A 584 -26.75 22.29 -20.78
C ASN A 584 -26.33 21.59 -19.44
N GLU A 585 -25.26 20.80 -19.51
CA GLU A 585 -24.70 20.13 -18.32
C GLU A 585 -25.68 19.15 -17.64
N SER A 586 -26.71 18.67 -18.34
CA SER A 586 -27.69 17.75 -17.79
C SER A 586 -27.21 16.29 -17.88
N LEU A 587 -27.48 15.51 -16.85
CA LEU A 587 -27.39 14.05 -16.86
C LEU A 587 -28.82 13.50 -16.83
N GLN A 588 -29.20 12.72 -17.84
CA GLN A 588 -30.59 12.30 -18.01
C GLN A 588 -30.72 10.81 -18.36
N PHE A 589 -31.83 10.19 -17.95
CA PHE A 589 -32.07 8.77 -18.20
C PHE A 589 -32.68 8.50 -19.59
N GLU A 590 -33.20 9.55 -20.25
CA GLU A 590 -33.78 9.47 -21.59
C GLU A 590 -32.77 9.86 -22.64
N ALA A 591 -32.80 9.20 -23.79
CA ALA A 591 -31.93 9.52 -24.90
C ALA A 591 -32.26 10.92 -25.43
N PRO A 592 -31.24 11.74 -25.77
CA PRO A 592 -31.48 13.08 -26.34
C PRO A 592 -32.15 13.00 -27.69
N ALA A 593 -33.13 13.88 -27.92
CA ALA A 593 -33.86 13.96 -29.18
C ALA A 593 -32.98 14.47 -30.34
N THR A 594 -31.98 15.31 -30.03
CA THR A 594 -31.01 15.85 -30.98
C THR A 594 -29.59 15.65 -30.46
N ILE A 595 -28.65 15.40 -31.39
CA ILE A 595 -27.24 15.25 -31.02
C ILE A 595 -26.58 16.62 -31.11
N ASP A 596 -26.04 17.08 -30.00
CA ASP A 596 -25.23 18.28 -29.82
C ASP A 596 -23.92 17.89 -29.15
N TYR A 597 -23.05 18.83 -28.79
CA TYR A 597 -21.80 18.54 -28.07
C TYR A 597 -21.43 19.64 -27.08
N SER A 598 -20.74 19.23 -26.02
CA SER A 598 -19.94 20.10 -25.16
C SER A 598 -18.48 20.01 -25.56
N SER A 599 -17.70 21.07 -25.37
CA SER A 599 -16.29 21.08 -25.77
C SER A 599 -15.39 21.78 -24.73
N PHE A 600 -14.14 21.37 -24.70
CA PHE A 600 -13.09 21.98 -23.86
C PHE A 600 -11.73 21.90 -24.56
N VAL A 601 -10.80 22.73 -24.11
CA VAL A 601 -9.39 22.70 -24.57
C VAL A 601 -8.56 21.96 -23.56
N SER A 602 -7.91 20.89 -23.99
CA SER A 602 -6.92 20.17 -23.22
C SER A 602 -5.51 20.70 -23.52
N ASP A 603 -4.78 21.11 -22.47
CA ASP A 603 -3.43 21.64 -22.55
C ASP A 603 -2.46 20.77 -21.75
N PRO A 604 -1.60 19.97 -22.40
CA PRO A 604 -0.63 19.12 -21.69
C PRO A 604 0.38 19.89 -20.82
N SER A 605 0.52 21.22 -21.01
CA SER A 605 1.36 22.05 -20.14
C SER A 605 0.68 22.44 -18.82
N LYS A 606 -0.65 22.29 -18.75
CA LYS A 606 -1.49 22.59 -17.57
C LYS A 606 -2.54 21.50 -17.35
N PRO A 607 -2.12 20.23 -17.18
CA PRO A 607 -3.06 19.12 -17.04
C PRO A 607 -3.96 19.27 -15.82
N VAL A 608 -5.12 18.66 -15.84
CA VAL A 608 -6.02 18.61 -14.68
C VAL A 608 -5.34 17.81 -13.57
N PRO A 609 -5.20 18.37 -12.35
CA PRO A 609 -4.62 17.62 -11.24
C PRO A 609 -5.58 16.50 -10.81
N TYR A 610 -5.02 15.41 -10.32
CA TYR A 610 -5.82 14.29 -9.80
C TYR A 610 -6.26 14.50 -8.35
N THR A 611 -5.62 15.39 -7.62
CA THR A 611 -5.88 15.74 -6.23
C THR A 611 -5.58 17.20 -5.98
N MET A 612 -6.15 17.78 -4.92
CA MET A 612 -5.79 19.08 -4.36
C MET A 612 -4.61 19.01 -3.37
N ASP A 613 -4.26 17.83 -2.90
CA ASP A 613 -3.15 17.66 -1.96
C ASP A 613 -1.81 17.99 -2.64
N ILE A 614 -1.05 18.88 -2.00
CA ILE A 614 0.30 19.23 -2.46
C ILE A 614 1.28 18.13 -2.10
N GLU A 615 1.19 17.65 -0.86
CA GLU A 615 2.01 16.56 -0.36
C GLU A 615 1.36 15.24 -0.77
N GLY A 616 1.85 14.64 -1.86
CA GLY A 616 1.57 13.24 -2.11
C GLY A 616 2.13 12.41 -0.96
N SER A 617 1.31 11.54 -0.37
CA SER A 617 1.79 10.53 0.54
C SER A 617 2.94 9.78 -0.13
N PHE A 618 3.93 9.46 0.66
CA PHE A 618 5.17 8.79 0.33
C PHE A 618 5.05 7.82 -0.86
N GLY A 619 5.66 8.22 -1.96
CA GLY A 619 6.00 7.37 -3.09
C GLY A 619 4.84 6.84 -3.92
N ILE A 620 3.80 6.40 -3.31
CA ILE A 620 2.64 5.74 -3.91
C ILE A 620 1.67 6.79 -4.45
N THR A 621 0.86 6.43 -5.41
CA THR A 621 -0.35 7.15 -5.77
C THR A 621 -1.11 7.48 -4.49
N PRO A 622 -1.34 8.75 -4.13
CA PRO A 622 -2.03 9.07 -2.90
C PRO A 622 -3.39 8.39 -2.90
N ARG A 623 -3.61 7.52 -1.95
CA ARG A 623 -4.83 6.72 -1.82
C ARG A 623 -6.08 7.59 -1.68
N ASN A 624 -5.89 8.78 -1.14
CA ASN A 624 -6.95 9.72 -0.77
C ASN A 624 -7.81 10.20 -1.93
N TYR A 625 -7.24 10.31 -3.15
CA TYR A 625 -7.95 10.88 -4.29
C TYR A 625 -9.23 10.15 -4.67
N MET A 626 -9.33 8.85 -4.37
CA MET A 626 -10.49 8.03 -4.73
C MET A 626 -11.76 8.36 -3.95
N SER A 627 -11.66 9.11 -2.86
CA SER A 627 -12.81 9.61 -2.09
C SER A 627 -12.79 11.13 -1.88
N GLU A 628 -11.86 11.84 -2.54
CA GLU A 628 -11.69 13.28 -2.41
C GLU A 628 -12.85 14.05 -3.05
N ASP A 629 -13.16 15.21 -2.45
CA ASP A 629 -14.15 16.15 -2.94
C ASP A 629 -13.79 16.69 -4.35
N GLN A 630 -14.62 16.41 -5.32
CA GLN A 630 -14.34 16.74 -6.73
C GLN A 630 -14.73 18.17 -7.13
N ARG A 631 -15.16 19.04 -6.19
CA ARG A 631 -15.50 20.44 -6.47
C ARG A 631 -14.34 21.23 -7.09
N PHE A 632 -13.08 20.90 -6.76
CA PHE A 632 -11.92 21.54 -7.35
C PHE A 632 -11.82 21.30 -8.86
N ALA A 633 -12.16 20.09 -9.31
CA ALA A 633 -12.18 19.73 -10.71
C ALA A 633 -13.41 20.28 -11.43
N ALA A 634 -14.58 20.21 -10.78
CA ALA A 634 -15.86 20.68 -11.34
C ALA A 634 -15.85 22.18 -11.75
N SER A 635 -15.03 23.00 -11.10
CA SER A 635 -14.94 24.45 -11.39
C SER A 635 -13.98 24.80 -12.51
N ARG A 636 -13.33 23.84 -13.13
CA ARG A 636 -12.31 24.07 -14.17
C ARG A 636 -12.93 24.14 -15.55
N PRO A 637 -12.44 25.03 -16.46
CA PRO A 637 -12.95 25.13 -17.82
C PRO A 637 -12.55 23.97 -18.76
N ASP A 638 -11.65 23.09 -18.30
CA ASP A 638 -11.17 21.90 -19.02
C ASP A 638 -11.76 20.60 -18.45
N VAL A 639 -12.83 20.72 -17.66
CA VAL A 639 -13.65 19.62 -17.13
C VAL A 639 -15.10 19.85 -17.50
N LEU A 640 -15.71 18.88 -18.20
CA LEU A 640 -17.15 18.90 -18.43
C LEU A 640 -17.87 18.25 -17.25
N VAL A 641 -18.98 18.85 -16.86
CA VAL A 641 -19.82 18.39 -15.75
C VAL A 641 -21.22 18.14 -16.27
N PHE A 642 -21.79 16.99 -15.91
CA PHE A 642 -23.17 16.63 -16.21
C PHE A 642 -23.84 16.14 -14.93
N GLU A 643 -25.03 16.66 -14.61
CA GLU A 643 -25.66 16.42 -13.31
C GLU A 643 -27.16 16.17 -13.44
N THR A 644 -27.72 15.26 -12.64
CA THR A 644 -29.15 15.06 -12.52
C THR A 644 -29.79 16.17 -11.67
N GLY A 645 -31.10 16.31 -11.71
CA GLY A 645 -31.83 16.93 -10.61
C GLY A 645 -31.69 16.13 -9.31
N GLU A 646 -32.21 16.68 -8.21
CA GLU A 646 -32.28 15.95 -6.92
C GLU A 646 -33.08 14.64 -7.09
N LEU A 647 -32.50 13.55 -6.58
CA LEU A 647 -33.14 12.24 -6.64
C LEU A 647 -34.39 12.21 -5.73
N THR A 648 -35.45 11.65 -6.27
CA THR A 648 -36.72 11.48 -5.53
C THR A 648 -36.80 10.19 -4.74
N GLU A 649 -35.92 9.24 -5.02
CA GLU A 649 -35.77 7.93 -4.38
C GLU A 649 -34.30 7.50 -4.37
N ASP A 650 -33.98 6.50 -3.55
CA ASP A 650 -32.64 5.90 -3.52
C ASP A 650 -32.39 5.10 -4.81
N ILE A 651 -31.15 5.22 -5.35
CA ILE A 651 -30.70 4.43 -6.51
C ILE A 651 -29.46 3.67 -6.10
N THR A 652 -29.54 2.34 -6.07
CA THR A 652 -28.38 1.48 -5.75
C THR A 652 -27.77 0.88 -7.01
N LEU A 653 -26.53 1.21 -7.29
CA LEU A 653 -25.73 0.57 -8.33
C LEU A 653 -24.98 -0.64 -7.77
N GLY A 654 -24.97 -1.76 -8.48
CA GLY A 654 -24.24 -2.98 -8.10
C GLY A 654 -23.66 -3.69 -9.31
N GLY A 655 -22.33 -3.74 -9.40
CA GLY A 655 -21.60 -4.35 -10.52
C GLY A 655 -20.90 -3.35 -11.41
N GLU A 656 -20.63 -3.75 -12.65
CA GLU A 656 -19.86 -2.97 -13.63
C GLU A 656 -20.58 -1.70 -14.10
N ILE A 657 -19.79 -0.64 -14.30
CA ILE A 657 -20.24 0.59 -14.93
C ILE A 657 -19.53 0.72 -16.29
N LYS A 658 -20.28 0.85 -17.36
CA LYS A 658 -19.77 0.96 -18.73
C LYS A 658 -19.86 2.37 -19.24
N VAL A 659 -18.77 2.87 -19.76
CA VAL A 659 -18.68 4.18 -20.41
C VAL A 659 -18.80 3.99 -21.92
N ASN A 660 -19.68 4.77 -22.54
CA ASN A 660 -19.91 4.81 -23.98
C ASN A 660 -19.86 6.27 -24.44
N LEU A 661 -18.68 6.72 -24.88
CA LEU A 661 -18.49 8.08 -25.36
C LEU A 661 -18.54 8.15 -26.88
N SER A 662 -19.24 9.18 -27.39
CA SER A 662 -19.12 9.64 -28.74
C SER A 662 -18.35 10.96 -28.72
N VAL A 663 -17.13 10.98 -29.27
CA VAL A 663 -16.17 12.08 -29.06
C VAL A 663 -15.45 12.46 -30.34
N SER A 664 -14.85 13.67 -30.37
CA SER A 664 -13.86 14.04 -31.39
C SER A 664 -12.74 14.88 -30.75
N THR A 665 -11.61 14.93 -31.39
CA THR A 665 -10.45 15.75 -31.01
C THR A 665 -9.85 16.41 -32.28
N THR A 666 -9.29 17.59 -32.12
CA THR A 666 -8.48 18.22 -33.20
C THR A 666 -7.08 17.60 -33.29
N GLY A 667 -6.69 16.79 -32.30
CA GLY A 667 -5.46 15.99 -32.29
C GLY A 667 -5.61 14.63 -32.96
N SER A 668 -4.56 13.80 -32.89
CA SER A 668 -4.59 12.42 -33.38
C SER A 668 -4.53 11.37 -32.25
N ASP A 669 -4.60 11.81 -31.01
CA ASP A 669 -4.79 10.99 -29.81
C ASP A 669 -5.42 11.85 -28.71
N ALA A 670 -6.02 11.20 -27.70
CA ALA A 670 -6.61 11.87 -26.53
C ALA A 670 -6.78 10.86 -25.39
N ASP A 671 -6.79 11.35 -24.16
CA ASP A 671 -7.22 10.57 -23.00
C ASP A 671 -8.61 11.03 -22.56
N TRP A 672 -9.41 10.11 -22.04
CA TRP A 672 -10.76 10.36 -21.53
C TRP A 672 -10.83 9.82 -20.09
N VAL A 673 -10.94 10.73 -19.14
CA VAL A 673 -11.21 10.42 -17.75
C VAL A 673 -12.67 10.63 -17.50
N VAL A 674 -13.34 9.62 -16.99
CA VAL A 674 -14.74 9.69 -16.59
C VAL A 674 -14.85 9.39 -15.11
N LYS A 675 -15.54 10.25 -14.37
CA LYS A 675 -15.80 10.11 -12.95
C LYS A 675 -17.29 10.07 -12.68
N LEU A 676 -17.76 9.08 -11.96
CA LEU A 676 -19.09 8.99 -11.41
C LEU A 676 -19.04 9.50 -9.96
N ILE A 677 -19.90 10.46 -9.63
CA ILE A 677 -19.82 11.24 -8.40
C ILE A 677 -21.19 11.29 -7.75
N ASP A 678 -21.23 11.09 -6.44
CA ASP A 678 -22.39 11.32 -5.58
C ASP A 678 -22.29 12.74 -4.98
N VAL A 679 -23.21 13.62 -5.38
CA VAL A 679 -23.27 15.00 -4.89
C VAL A 679 -24.21 15.06 -3.70
N TYR A 680 -23.66 15.31 -2.55
CA TYR A 680 -24.40 15.38 -1.29
C TYR A 680 -25.29 16.62 -1.23
N PRO A 681 -26.39 16.58 -0.48
CA PRO A 681 -27.25 17.76 -0.25
C PRO A 681 -26.49 18.96 0.33
N GLY A 682 -26.96 20.17 0.01
CA GLY A 682 -26.34 21.39 0.53
C GLY A 682 -26.44 21.60 2.04
N ASN A 683 -27.17 20.74 2.73
CA ASN A 683 -27.31 20.70 4.19
C ASN A 683 -26.80 19.42 4.83
N GLU A 684 -26.01 18.60 4.13
CA GLU A 684 -25.41 17.37 4.68
C GLU A 684 -24.55 17.71 5.90
N PRO A 685 -24.83 17.10 7.07
CA PRO A 685 -24.11 17.42 8.29
C PRO A 685 -22.71 16.78 8.29
N ASN A 686 -21.74 17.50 8.86
CA ASN A 686 -20.44 16.91 9.17
C ASN A 686 -20.58 15.82 10.25
N SER A 687 -19.81 14.75 10.10
CA SER A 687 -19.63 13.78 11.19
C SER A 687 -18.64 14.32 12.24
N LYS A 688 -18.63 13.72 13.43
CA LYS A 688 -17.60 14.03 14.45
C LYS A 688 -16.18 13.72 13.99
N TYR A 689 -16.01 12.93 12.93
CA TYR A 689 -14.73 12.53 12.35
C TYR A 689 -14.38 13.28 11.07
N THR A 690 -15.25 14.19 10.60
CA THR A 690 -14.93 15.04 9.44
C THR A 690 -13.77 15.96 9.81
N PRO A 691 -12.68 16.00 9.01
CA PRO A 691 -11.52 16.83 9.29
C PRO A 691 -11.87 18.31 9.43
N LYS A 692 -11.11 19.04 10.26
CA LYS A 692 -11.30 20.49 10.43
C LYS A 692 -11.11 21.20 9.07
N GLY A 693 -12.06 22.08 8.73
CA GLY A 693 -12.04 22.83 7.47
C GLY A 693 -12.70 22.10 6.29
N VAL A 694 -13.12 20.86 6.45
CA VAL A 694 -13.94 20.13 5.48
C VAL A 694 -15.43 20.33 5.78
N THR A 695 -16.25 20.43 4.75
CA THR A 695 -17.71 20.40 4.85
C THR A 695 -18.28 19.34 3.94
N LEU A 696 -19.17 18.51 4.47
CA LEU A 696 -19.91 17.52 3.69
C LEU A 696 -21.10 18.10 2.95
N ALA A 697 -21.55 19.31 3.30
CA ALA A 697 -22.59 20.01 2.55
C ALA A 697 -22.13 20.26 1.11
N GLY A 698 -22.85 19.68 0.14
CA GLY A 698 -22.52 19.76 -1.27
C GLY A 698 -21.23 19.01 -1.67
N TYR A 699 -20.75 18.10 -0.83
CA TYR A 699 -19.55 17.30 -1.12
C TYR A 699 -19.76 16.47 -2.39
N GLN A 700 -18.77 16.45 -3.27
CA GLN A 700 -18.78 15.69 -4.50
C GLN A 700 -17.94 14.42 -4.35
N HIS A 701 -18.55 13.40 -3.74
CA HIS A 701 -17.91 12.11 -3.45
C HIS A 701 -17.71 11.31 -4.74
N MET A 702 -16.46 11.07 -5.11
CA MET A 702 -16.13 10.22 -6.25
C MET A 702 -16.44 8.75 -5.92
N VAL A 703 -17.45 8.20 -6.60
CA VAL A 703 -17.91 6.81 -6.42
C VAL A 703 -17.02 5.86 -7.21
N ARG A 704 -16.76 6.20 -8.48
CA ARG A 704 -15.88 5.42 -9.37
C ARG A 704 -15.35 6.30 -10.49
N SER A 705 -14.18 5.93 -10.98
CA SER A 705 -13.52 6.67 -12.07
C SER A 705 -12.58 5.77 -12.84
N GLU A 706 -12.32 6.12 -14.08
CA GLU A 706 -11.30 5.45 -14.89
C GLU A 706 -10.84 6.38 -16.02
N ILE A 707 -9.69 6.05 -16.61
CA ILE A 707 -9.07 6.76 -17.73
C ILE A 707 -8.90 5.80 -18.90
N MET A 708 -9.08 6.30 -20.14
CA MET A 708 -8.89 5.55 -21.38
C MET A 708 -8.10 6.35 -22.40
N ARG A 709 -7.03 5.77 -22.94
CA ARG A 709 -6.27 6.38 -24.05
C ARG A 709 -6.84 5.95 -25.38
N SER A 710 -7.31 6.93 -26.18
CA SER A 710 -8.07 6.70 -27.43
C SER A 710 -7.41 5.79 -28.43
N ARG A 711 -6.07 5.78 -28.52
CA ARG A 711 -5.36 4.89 -29.45
C ARG A 711 -5.66 3.42 -29.23
N PHE A 712 -6.01 3.04 -28.00
CA PHE A 712 -6.32 1.66 -27.61
C PHE A 712 -7.80 1.28 -27.73
N ARG A 713 -8.65 2.16 -28.23
CA ARG A 713 -10.11 1.96 -28.33
C ARG A 713 -10.54 0.67 -29.03
N ASN A 714 -9.74 0.17 -29.97
CA ASN A 714 -10.04 -1.03 -30.73
C ASN A 714 -9.15 -2.22 -30.34
N SER A 715 -7.93 -1.97 -29.88
CA SER A 715 -6.96 -3.01 -29.49
C SER A 715 -5.87 -2.45 -28.59
N PHE A 716 -5.60 -3.16 -27.50
CA PHE A 716 -4.46 -2.85 -26.64
C PHE A 716 -3.13 -3.39 -27.19
N GLU A 717 -3.18 -4.30 -28.14
CA GLU A 717 -1.99 -4.84 -28.83
C GLU A 717 -1.58 -3.97 -30.00
N ASN A 718 -2.55 -3.46 -30.74
CA ASN A 718 -2.36 -2.73 -32.00
C ASN A 718 -3.06 -1.36 -31.93
N PRO A 719 -2.46 -0.36 -31.27
CA PRO A 719 -3.05 0.96 -31.14
C PRO A 719 -3.12 1.70 -32.48
N GLU A 720 -4.17 2.52 -32.67
CA GLU A 720 -4.44 3.28 -33.88
C GLU A 720 -4.63 4.77 -33.55
N PRO A 721 -4.13 5.70 -34.40
CA PRO A 721 -4.41 7.12 -34.25
C PRO A 721 -5.91 7.41 -34.39
N MET A 722 -6.38 8.48 -33.75
CA MET A 722 -7.65 9.12 -34.08
C MET A 722 -7.51 9.94 -35.38
N THR A 723 -8.60 10.06 -36.09
CA THR A 723 -8.69 11.02 -37.19
C THR A 723 -9.15 12.37 -36.62
N PRO A 724 -8.40 13.47 -36.82
CA PRO A 724 -8.81 14.79 -36.33
C PRO A 724 -10.23 15.17 -36.74
N ASP A 725 -10.98 15.76 -35.81
CA ASP A 725 -12.37 16.22 -35.96
C ASP A 725 -13.42 15.15 -36.33
N LYS A 726 -13.00 13.89 -36.52
CA LYS A 726 -13.93 12.79 -36.81
C LYS A 726 -14.56 12.28 -35.50
N VAL A 727 -15.88 12.19 -35.48
CA VAL A 727 -16.62 11.56 -34.40
C VAL A 727 -16.21 10.10 -34.27
N THR A 728 -15.82 9.70 -33.09
CA THR A 728 -15.26 8.36 -32.76
C THR A 728 -15.92 7.85 -31.51
N ALA A 729 -16.26 6.55 -31.48
CA ALA A 729 -16.76 5.87 -30.28
C ALA A 729 -15.59 5.39 -29.41
N ILE A 730 -15.71 5.61 -28.13
CA ILE A 730 -14.78 5.13 -27.09
C ILE A 730 -15.58 4.37 -26.04
N HIS A 731 -15.16 3.13 -25.75
CA HIS A 731 -15.81 2.26 -24.79
C HIS A 731 -14.79 1.77 -23.78
N PHE A 732 -15.14 1.82 -22.50
CA PHE A 732 -14.33 1.25 -21.41
C PHE A 732 -15.18 1.08 -20.13
N ASP A 733 -14.67 0.32 -19.17
CA ASP A 733 -15.36 0.06 -17.92
C ASP A 733 -14.75 0.90 -16.80
N LEU A 734 -15.59 1.44 -15.89
CA LEU A 734 -15.15 2.09 -14.65
C LEU A 734 -14.92 1.09 -13.51
N GLN A 735 -14.98 -0.19 -13.78
CA GLN A 735 -14.98 -1.29 -12.80
C GLN A 735 -16.25 -1.33 -11.93
N ASP A 736 -16.30 -2.29 -11.00
CA ASP A 736 -17.49 -2.55 -10.18
C ASP A 736 -17.66 -1.55 -9.05
N VAL A 737 -18.90 -1.40 -8.63
CA VAL A 737 -19.29 -0.64 -7.42
C VAL A 737 -20.41 -1.36 -6.68
N LEU A 738 -20.52 -1.07 -5.38
CA LEU A 738 -21.79 -1.17 -4.65
C LEU A 738 -22.01 0.17 -3.94
N HIS A 739 -22.89 0.99 -4.50
CA HIS A 739 -23.15 2.34 -4.00
C HIS A 739 -24.62 2.71 -4.11
N THR A 740 -25.15 3.33 -3.06
CA THR A 740 -26.50 3.88 -3.05
C THR A 740 -26.46 5.40 -3.07
N PHE A 741 -26.87 5.98 -4.20
CA PHE A 741 -27.23 7.40 -4.25
C PHE A 741 -28.54 7.60 -3.50
N LYS A 742 -28.51 8.39 -2.44
CA LYS A 742 -29.69 8.59 -1.60
C LYS A 742 -30.66 9.61 -2.17
N LYS A 743 -31.92 9.51 -1.79
CA LYS A 743 -32.90 10.55 -2.06
C LYS A 743 -32.39 11.91 -1.58
N GLY A 744 -32.55 12.95 -2.41
CA GLY A 744 -32.07 14.31 -2.16
C GLY A 744 -30.60 14.53 -2.61
N HIS A 745 -29.85 13.46 -2.94
CA HIS A 745 -28.58 13.57 -3.62
C HIS A 745 -28.75 13.80 -5.13
N ARG A 746 -27.65 14.07 -5.84
CA ARG A 746 -27.61 14.16 -7.29
C ARG A 746 -26.49 13.28 -7.83
N ILE A 747 -26.71 12.70 -8.98
CA ILE A 747 -25.68 11.95 -9.69
C ILE A 747 -24.96 12.92 -10.61
N MET A 748 -23.62 12.95 -10.53
CA MET A 748 -22.79 13.77 -11.39
C MET A 748 -21.83 12.90 -12.18
N VAL A 749 -21.55 13.30 -13.42
CA VAL A 749 -20.48 12.75 -14.26
C VAL A 749 -19.55 13.88 -14.66
N GLN A 750 -18.25 13.69 -14.43
CA GLN A 750 -17.21 14.58 -14.95
C GLN A 750 -16.47 13.89 -16.09
N VAL A 751 -16.18 14.65 -17.14
CA VAL A 751 -15.35 14.20 -18.27
C VAL A 751 -14.20 15.18 -18.49
N GLN A 752 -12.97 14.69 -18.48
CA GLN A 752 -11.73 15.46 -18.64
C GLN A 752 -10.70 14.67 -19.45
N SER A 753 -9.59 15.28 -19.87
CA SER A 753 -8.58 14.63 -20.72
C SER A 753 -7.21 14.48 -20.08
N SER A 754 -7.10 14.61 -18.77
CA SER A 754 -5.87 14.33 -18.02
C SER A 754 -6.18 14.15 -16.55
N TRP A 755 -5.33 13.39 -15.86
CA TRP A 755 -5.46 13.09 -14.43
C TRP A 755 -4.07 13.01 -13.79
N PHE A 756 -3.42 14.16 -13.80
CA PHE A 756 -1.98 14.31 -13.57
C PHE A 756 -1.64 14.62 -12.09
N PRO A 757 -0.55 14.13 -11.55
CA PRO A 757 0.40 13.17 -12.10
C PRO A 757 0.14 11.70 -11.73
N ALA A 758 -1.08 11.32 -11.34
CA ALA A 758 -1.40 9.90 -11.15
C ALA A 758 -1.12 9.12 -12.44
N PHE A 759 -1.49 9.72 -13.57
CA PHE A 759 -1.25 9.18 -14.91
C PHE A 759 -0.37 10.11 -15.74
N ASP A 760 0.29 9.55 -16.76
CA ASP A 760 1.11 10.31 -17.68
C ASP A 760 0.25 11.24 -18.55
N ARG A 761 0.88 12.24 -19.15
CA ARG A 761 0.23 13.19 -20.04
C ARG A 761 0.13 12.64 -21.46
N ASN A 762 -1.03 12.74 -22.08
CA ASN A 762 -1.18 12.45 -23.50
C ASN A 762 -0.56 13.60 -24.32
N PRO A 763 0.30 13.32 -25.32
CA PRO A 763 0.79 14.32 -26.27
C PRO A 763 -0.31 14.96 -27.11
N GLN A 764 -1.50 14.33 -27.22
CA GLN A 764 -2.62 14.68 -28.11
C GLN A 764 -2.28 14.55 -29.61
N LYS A 765 -1.08 14.08 -29.85
CA LYS A 765 -0.54 13.63 -31.11
C LYS A 765 -0.17 12.17 -30.98
N TYR A 766 -0.60 11.33 -31.91
CA TYR A 766 -0.20 9.92 -31.90
C TYR A 766 1.30 9.77 -32.01
N VAL A 767 1.89 9.07 -31.08
CA VAL A 767 3.29 8.63 -31.08
C VAL A 767 3.33 7.12 -30.86
N PRO A 768 4.13 6.36 -31.62
CA PRO A 768 4.13 4.89 -31.52
C PRO A 768 4.46 4.34 -30.13
N ASN A 769 5.29 5.07 -29.37
CA ASN A 769 5.71 4.71 -28.03
C ASN A 769 5.72 5.96 -27.13
N ILE A 770 4.85 5.98 -26.12
CA ILE A 770 4.71 7.11 -25.19
C ILE A 770 5.99 7.40 -24.39
N TYR A 771 6.76 6.36 -24.07
CA TYR A 771 8.02 6.50 -23.32
C TYR A 771 9.16 7.11 -24.15
N LYS A 772 8.94 7.32 -25.46
CA LYS A 772 9.87 7.95 -26.41
C LYS A 772 9.36 9.30 -26.94
N ALA A 773 8.21 9.76 -26.42
CA ALA A 773 7.64 11.04 -26.82
C ALA A 773 8.57 12.20 -26.47
N GLU A 774 8.75 13.11 -27.42
CA GLU A 774 9.54 14.34 -27.26
C GLU A 774 8.65 15.51 -26.78
N ALA A 775 9.23 16.51 -26.12
CA ALA A 775 8.48 17.67 -25.66
C ALA A 775 7.70 18.39 -26.77
N THR A 776 8.20 18.34 -28.00
CA THR A 776 7.57 18.91 -29.21
C THR A 776 6.35 18.13 -29.72
N ASP A 777 6.13 16.90 -29.22
CA ASP A 777 4.95 16.12 -29.56
C ASP A 777 3.70 16.56 -28.79
N PHE A 778 3.89 17.25 -27.65
CA PHE A 778 2.80 17.67 -26.79
C PHE A 778 2.14 18.95 -27.30
N ILE A 779 0.93 18.82 -27.80
CA ILE A 779 0.15 19.91 -28.40
C ILE A 779 -1.16 20.13 -27.65
N LYS A 780 -1.70 21.34 -27.71
CA LYS A 780 -3.09 21.61 -27.30
C LYS A 780 -4.07 21.03 -28.32
N ALA A 781 -5.17 20.50 -27.82
CA ALA A 781 -6.25 20.02 -28.65
C ALA A 781 -7.61 20.42 -28.07
N THR A 782 -8.57 20.67 -28.94
CA THR A 782 -9.97 20.82 -28.56
C THR A 782 -10.67 19.47 -28.65
N HIS A 783 -11.34 19.13 -27.56
CA HIS A 783 -12.12 17.90 -27.45
C HIS A 783 -13.61 18.22 -27.45
N LYS A 784 -14.39 17.32 -28.03
CA LYS A 784 -15.85 17.39 -28.02
C LYS A 784 -16.42 16.09 -27.47
N VAL A 785 -17.43 16.20 -26.64
CA VAL A 785 -18.23 15.07 -26.11
C VAL A 785 -19.66 15.30 -26.60
N PHE A 786 -20.18 14.36 -27.36
CA PHE A 786 -21.50 14.45 -27.95
C PHE A 786 -22.59 13.93 -27.02
N THR A 787 -23.77 14.51 -27.06
CA THR A 787 -24.88 14.24 -26.13
C THR A 787 -25.47 12.84 -26.22
N ASN A 788 -25.16 12.07 -27.26
CA ASN A 788 -25.45 10.64 -27.33
C ASN A 788 -24.43 9.74 -26.55
N SER A 789 -23.44 10.35 -25.87
CA SER A 789 -22.59 9.66 -24.90
C SER A 789 -23.38 9.30 -23.66
N PHE A 790 -23.11 8.15 -23.06
CA PHE A 790 -23.79 7.69 -21.85
C PHE A 790 -22.91 6.79 -20.98
N ILE A 791 -23.25 6.75 -19.70
CA ILE A 791 -22.80 5.72 -18.78
C ILE A 791 -23.93 4.71 -18.63
N GLU A 792 -23.60 3.44 -18.62
CA GLU A 792 -24.53 2.32 -18.41
C GLU A 792 -24.17 1.57 -17.14
N ALA A 793 -25.12 1.39 -16.24
CA ALA A 793 -24.94 0.74 -14.94
C ALA A 793 -26.15 -0.15 -14.58
N ASP A 794 -25.88 -1.17 -13.76
CA ASP A 794 -26.91 -2.05 -13.21
C ASP A 794 -27.45 -1.47 -11.90
N VAL A 795 -28.75 -1.19 -11.88
CA VAL A 795 -29.50 -0.73 -10.71
C VAL A 795 -30.15 -1.94 -10.03
N ILE A 796 -29.84 -2.15 -8.75
CA ILE A 796 -30.45 -3.21 -7.92
C ILE A 796 -31.91 -2.86 -7.68
N LYS A 797 -32.81 -3.86 -7.86
CA LYS A 797 -34.26 -3.72 -7.66
C LYS A 797 -34.63 -3.71 -6.18
#